data_207fb37e7aa2b5f8c6c9ca2b3964a9eb
#
_entry.id   207fb37e7aa2b5f8c6c9ca2b3964a9eb
#
_cell.length_a   1.000
_cell.length_b   1.000
_cell.length_c   1.000
_cell.angle_alpha   90.00
_cell.angle_beta   90.00
_cell.angle_gamma   90.00
#
_symmetry.space_group_name_H-M   'P 1'
#
loop_
_entity.id
_entity.type
_entity.pdbx_description
1 polymer ?
#
loop_
_entity_poly.entity_id
_entity_poly.type
_entity_poly.pdbx_seq_one_letter_code
_entity_poly.pdbx_strand_id
1 'polypeptide(L)'
;KKAKVAKKTLTITEGKSRKIVIKNKKSKAKYLFKASNAKIKVTKKGKVTAVKAGKAKVTVTEKLKKKKRKIGVVTVKVKAKKAVIPTAAPLVTSIPTGVPAMVAPSSTPAVSASAQPTASASAQPTASAPASEAPTATPVKTPDNTEKTVVYNNYFEDGDTKGITGRGSSVEISQSENHTAGGMNSLLCTGRSANWHGASLSLSKLTETGSSYDFSAWVKQDTGSDQKIGLKLQYTDSEGTTQYKSVIDGVDDGLTCESGKWTELSGSYVIPEAEGDVSLYLEMSTDETADFLVDDLVITGKQTETTRFNPTTETYNTMKADSLLSTGNNARLKNAIAKARNGEDVTLAYIGGSITEGALASPNSKCYAEVSANAFAKAYGKGDGSNVHFINAGMSGTPSDIGVVRYNRDVINRLPEGSDHPDVLFIEFAVNDYGTATKGGGYEGLIRQALKSGSAVVLIFSVFQSSAGGRVMENSYRPYGEYYNLPMISMGDSIISYFNEDGFYDWYFGDTLHPNNTGYQLMSDCIMNLMDTVDKADADTDNITDIDAMVPKQTAAYQGIKMIDAKTTAADDEAIASIDAGSFTETDSATGSFQYAYNGKKGAAWFPDNWMHDEEGGNNALTIKATCKTLMFVYKLSNSKTFGSADVYIDGVKKGTLSGYDSSGWNNGKVYVAMTEDKAAEHTIELKMKDGDEEKKFTFMAIGFN
;
A
#
# COMPACT_ATOMS: atom_id res chain seq x y z
N LYS A 1 -3.33 -8.80 59.49
CA LYS A 1 -4.27 -8.25 58.49
C LYS A 1 -4.57 -9.28 57.39
N LYS A 2 -5.83 -9.37 56.86
CA LYS A 2 -6.22 -10.27 55.76
C LYS A 2 -5.62 -9.83 54.43
N ALA A 3 -5.15 -10.77 53.58
CA ALA A 3 -4.69 -10.48 52.24
C ALA A 3 -5.83 -9.93 51.37
N LYS A 4 -5.58 -8.91 50.56
CA LYS A 4 -6.53 -8.29 49.63
C LYS A 4 -5.83 -7.77 48.37
N VAL A 5 -6.53 -7.66 47.22
CA VAL A 5 -6.02 -7.01 46.04
C VAL A 5 -5.80 -5.50 46.25
N ALA A 6 -4.72 -4.97 45.76
CA ALA A 6 -4.36 -3.54 45.99
C ALA A 6 -5.26 -2.58 45.17
N LYS A 7 -5.61 -2.97 43.94
CA LYS A 7 -6.47 -2.18 43.02
C LYS A 7 -7.57 -3.06 42.47
N LYS A 8 -8.82 -2.57 42.47
CA LYS A 8 -9.98 -3.28 41.92
C LYS A 8 -10.09 -3.16 40.40
N THR A 9 -9.37 -2.22 39.79
CA THR A 9 -9.36 -2.00 38.36
C THR A 9 -7.92 -1.81 37.88
N LEU A 10 -7.60 -2.43 36.72
CA LEU A 10 -6.37 -2.24 35.97
C LEU A 10 -6.72 -1.83 34.55
N THR A 11 -6.07 -0.79 34.03
CA THR A 11 -6.15 -0.43 32.61
C THR A 11 -4.84 -0.82 31.97
N ILE A 12 -4.89 -1.59 30.89
CA ILE A 12 -3.72 -2.12 30.16
C ILE A 12 -3.98 -1.94 28.67
N THR A 13 -3.02 -1.41 27.93
CA THR A 13 -3.10 -1.36 26.47
C THR A 13 -2.81 -2.75 25.88
N GLU A 14 -3.49 -3.14 24.83
CA GLU A 14 -3.30 -4.39 24.10
C GLU A 14 -1.81 -4.64 23.78
N GLY A 15 -1.34 -5.88 23.94
CA GLY A 15 0.06 -6.27 23.84
C GLY A 15 0.92 -5.93 25.07
N LYS A 16 0.47 -5.05 25.97
CA LYS A 16 1.20 -4.69 27.19
C LYS A 16 0.78 -5.56 28.37
N SER A 17 1.59 -5.55 29.45
CA SER A 17 1.35 -6.35 30.64
C SER A 17 1.42 -5.50 31.90
N ARG A 18 0.61 -5.87 32.91
CA ARG A 18 0.71 -5.32 34.28
C ARG A 18 0.54 -6.44 35.31
N LYS A 19 1.16 -6.27 36.47
CA LYS A 19 1.08 -7.24 37.57
C LYS A 19 -0.01 -6.85 38.57
N ILE A 20 -0.83 -7.83 39.00
CA ILE A 20 -1.78 -7.65 40.10
C ILE A 20 -1.00 -7.65 41.41
N VAL A 21 -1.15 -6.57 42.16
CA VAL A 21 -0.52 -6.43 43.48
C VAL A 21 -1.49 -6.88 44.57
N ILE A 22 -0.99 -7.73 45.45
CA ILE A 22 -1.73 -8.21 46.63
C ILE A 22 -1.08 -7.58 47.88
N LYS A 23 -1.87 -6.85 48.67
CA LYS A 23 -1.45 -6.31 49.99
C LYS A 23 -1.61 -7.37 51.07
N ASN A 24 -0.80 -7.32 52.14
CA ASN A 24 -0.79 -8.21 53.28
C ASN A 24 -0.68 -9.70 52.88
N LYS A 25 0.25 -10.03 52.00
CA LYS A 25 0.56 -11.41 51.62
C LYS A 25 1.03 -12.20 52.82
N LYS A 26 0.61 -13.46 52.89
CA LYS A 26 1.11 -14.40 53.89
C LYS A 26 2.21 -15.27 53.29
N SER A 27 3.30 -15.47 54.00
CA SER A 27 4.50 -16.19 53.52
C SER A 27 4.20 -17.64 53.10
N LYS A 28 3.30 -18.31 53.81
CA LYS A 28 2.91 -19.72 53.58
C LYS A 28 1.68 -19.88 52.67
N ALA A 29 1.13 -18.80 52.05
CA ALA A 29 -0.03 -18.85 51.17
C ALA A 29 0.38 -18.83 49.69
N LYS A 30 -0.29 -19.67 48.86
CA LYS A 30 -0.24 -19.60 47.40
C LYS A 30 -1.40 -18.75 46.90
N TYR A 31 -1.16 -17.92 45.86
CA TYR A 31 -2.16 -17.06 45.24
C TYR A 31 -2.46 -17.56 43.84
N LEU A 32 -3.74 -17.81 43.56
CA LEU A 32 -4.24 -18.33 42.30
C LEU A 32 -4.99 -17.21 41.58
N PHE A 33 -4.76 -17.10 40.27
CA PHE A 33 -5.36 -16.09 39.41
C PHE A 33 -6.10 -16.77 38.27
N LYS A 34 -7.40 -16.44 38.10
CA LYS A 34 -8.24 -16.97 37.01
C LYS A 34 -8.84 -15.83 36.22
N ALA A 35 -8.54 -15.78 34.93
CA ALA A 35 -9.15 -14.85 33.98
C ALA A 35 -10.59 -15.28 33.65
N SER A 36 -11.46 -14.32 33.34
CA SER A 36 -12.86 -14.57 32.99
C SER A 36 -13.09 -14.87 31.52
N ASN A 37 -12.18 -14.45 30.65
CA ASN A 37 -12.24 -14.63 29.19
C ASN A 37 -10.86 -14.50 28.54
N ALA A 38 -10.77 -14.79 27.25
CA ALA A 38 -9.54 -14.80 26.46
C ALA A 38 -8.97 -13.40 26.15
N LYS A 39 -9.69 -12.29 26.45
CA LYS A 39 -9.19 -10.93 26.22
C LYS A 39 -7.94 -10.59 27.03
N ILE A 40 -7.62 -11.42 28.04
CA ILE A 40 -6.42 -11.32 28.84
C ILE A 40 -5.84 -12.70 29.12
N LYS A 41 -4.49 -12.79 29.18
CA LYS A 41 -3.77 -13.94 29.76
C LYS A 41 -3.26 -13.56 31.13
N VAL A 42 -3.34 -14.48 32.12
CA VAL A 42 -2.81 -14.25 33.45
C VAL A 42 -1.90 -15.39 33.90
N THR A 43 -0.69 -15.06 34.33
CA THR A 43 0.28 -16.07 34.79
C THR A 43 0.07 -16.46 36.23
N LYS A 44 0.64 -17.62 36.65
CA LYS A 44 0.67 -18.08 38.06
C LYS A 44 1.26 -17.05 39.02
N LYS A 45 2.10 -16.11 38.54
CA LYS A 45 2.70 -15.02 39.34
C LYS A 45 1.87 -13.71 39.30
N GLY A 46 0.66 -13.72 38.67
CA GLY A 46 -0.28 -12.59 38.61
C GLY A 46 0.11 -11.49 37.63
N LYS A 47 0.96 -11.76 36.62
CA LYS A 47 1.19 -10.88 35.47
C LYS A 47 0.00 -11.05 34.51
N VAL A 48 -0.71 -9.97 34.24
CA VAL A 48 -1.83 -9.91 33.29
C VAL A 48 -1.32 -9.29 32.00
N THR A 49 -1.46 -10.00 30.90
CA THR A 49 -1.17 -9.53 29.54
C THR A 49 -2.49 -9.26 28.83
N ALA A 50 -2.63 -8.09 28.26
CA ALA A 50 -3.79 -7.71 27.45
C ALA A 50 -3.66 -8.31 26.04
N VAL A 51 -4.67 -9.09 25.60
CA VAL A 51 -4.65 -9.81 24.32
C VAL A 51 -5.56 -9.14 23.29
N LYS A 52 -6.77 -8.72 23.71
CA LYS A 52 -7.75 -8.04 22.82
C LYS A 52 -8.51 -6.98 23.60
N ALA A 53 -8.81 -5.87 22.96
CA ALA A 53 -9.53 -4.75 23.57
C ALA A 53 -10.86 -5.18 24.20
N GLY A 54 -11.25 -4.49 25.28
CA GLY A 54 -12.50 -4.74 25.99
C GLY A 54 -12.34 -4.96 27.49
N LYS A 55 -13.33 -5.55 28.15
CA LYS A 55 -13.35 -5.77 29.60
C LYS A 55 -13.19 -7.27 29.93
N ALA A 56 -12.34 -7.56 30.91
CA ALA A 56 -12.17 -8.90 31.51
C ALA A 56 -12.06 -8.76 33.01
N LYS A 57 -12.23 -9.86 33.73
CA LYS A 57 -12.08 -9.92 35.20
C LYS A 57 -11.03 -10.97 35.58
N VAL A 58 -10.21 -10.70 36.59
CA VAL A 58 -9.31 -11.68 37.19
C VAL A 58 -9.76 -11.93 38.61
N THR A 59 -10.20 -13.16 38.89
CA THR A 59 -10.48 -13.61 40.25
C THR A 59 -9.19 -14.02 40.93
N VAL A 60 -8.92 -13.47 42.12
CA VAL A 60 -7.73 -13.79 42.92
C VAL A 60 -8.15 -14.56 44.16
N THR A 61 -7.55 -15.75 44.32
CA THR A 61 -7.86 -16.67 45.44
C THR A 61 -6.58 -16.96 46.23
N GLU A 62 -6.66 -16.80 47.55
CA GLU A 62 -5.64 -17.24 48.51
C GLU A 62 -5.84 -18.72 48.83
N LYS A 63 -4.81 -19.55 48.69
CA LYS A 63 -4.79 -20.95 49.14
C LYS A 63 -3.79 -21.12 50.28
N LEU A 64 -4.29 -21.40 51.48
CA LEU A 64 -3.47 -21.66 52.67
C LEU A 64 -3.80 -23.07 53.17
N LYS A 65 -2.84 -24.00 53.13
CA LYS A 65 -3.04 -25.43 53.36
C LYS A 65 -4.20 -25.94 52.45
N LYS A 66 -5.22 -26.65 52.99
CA LYS A 66 -6.37 -27.15 52.23
C LYS A 66 -7.48 -26.09 52.02
N LYS A 67 -7.44 -24.93 52.68
CA LYS A 67 -8.51 -23.90 52.61
C LYS A 67 -8.23 -22.89 51.47
N LYS A 68 -9.27 -22.62 50.66
CA LYS A 68 -9.26 -21.59 49.59
C LYS A 68 -10.19 -20.43 49.97
N ARG A 69 -9.75 -19.18 49.75
CA ARG A 69 -10.54 -17.98 50.04
C ARG A 69 -10.35 -16.96 48.88
N LYS A 70 -11.46 -16.53 48.28
CA LYS A 70 -11.45 -15.43 47.31
C LYS A 70 -11.06 -14.15 48.04
N ILE A 71 -10.00 -13.43 47.57
CA ILE A 71 -9.49 -12.22 48.20
C ILE A 71 -9.79 -10.96 47.36
N GLY A 72 -10.31 -11.13 46.17
CA GLY A 72 -10.78 -10.04 45.34
C GLY A 72 -10.97 -10.43 43.88
N VAL A 73 -11.63 -9.52 43.14
CA VAL A 73 -11.75 -9.54 41.69
C VAL A 73 -11.16 -8.24 41.17
N VAL A 74 -10.31 -8.34 40.19
CA VAL A 74 -9.74 -7.18 39.47
C VAL A 74 -10.38 -7.06 38.11
N THR A 75 -11.06 -5.97 37.84
CA THR A 75 -11.58 -5.65 36.52
C THR A 75 -10.41 -5.11 35.66
N VAL A 76 -10.16 -5.76 34.55
CA VAL A 76 -9.14 -5.35 33.59
C VAL A 76 -9.84 -4.69 32.41
N LYS A 77 -9.56 -3.39 32.16
CA LYS A 77 -9.98 -2.65 30.97
C LYS A 77 -8.82 -2.69 29.99
N VAL A 78 -8.97 -3.42 28.91
CA VAL A 78 -7.99 -3.45 27.83
C VAL A 78 -8.35 -2.35 26.85
N LYS A 79 -7.46 -1.36 26.72
CA LYS A 79 -7.53 -0.35 25.64
C LYS A 79 -6.94 -0.96 24.38
N ALA A 80 -7.56 -0.73 23.24
CA ALA A 80 -6.95 -1.05 21.95
C ALA A 80 -5.56 -0.42 21.88
N LYS A 81 -4.61 -1.11 21.26
CA LYS A 81 -3.33 -0.52 20.88
C LYS A 81 -3.70 0.60 19.91
N LYS A 82 -3.31 1.86 20.20
CA LYS A 82 -3.37 2.89 19.16
C LYS A 82 -2.64 2.31 17.97
N ALA A 83 -3.34 2.15 16.84
CA ALA A 83 -2.68 1.83 15.60
C ALA A 83 -1.58 2.88 15.41
N VAL A 84 -0.34 2.44 15.44
CA VAL A 84 0.73 3.18 14.80
C VAL A 84 0.37 2.96 13.34
N ILE A 85 -0.04 3.99 12.65
CA ILE A 85 -0.20 3.95 11.20
C ILE A 85 1.18 3.53 10.70
N PRO A 86 1.36 2.36 10.09
CA PRO A 86 2.62 2.05 9.45
C PRO A 86 2.72 3.05 8.31
N THR A 87 3.69 3.94 8.35
CA THR A 87 4.25 4.51 7.12
C THR A 87 4.54 3.30 6.25
N ALA A 88 3.98 3.25 5.05
CA ALA A 88 4.10 2.13 4.17
C ALA A 88 5.55 1.63 4.16
N ALA A 89 5.78 0.40 4.59
CA ALA A 89 7.07 -0.22 4.46
C ALA A 89 7.29 -0.49 2.97
N PRO A 90 8.42 -0.08 2.39
CA PRO A 90 8.72 -0.45 1.01
C PRO A 90 8.90 -1.97 0.95
N LEU A 91 8.32 -2.57 -0.07
CA LEU A 91 8.76 -3.88 -0.52
C LEU A 91 10.26 -3.78 -0.82
N VAL A 92 11.07 -4.48 -0.06
CA VAL A 92 12.50 -4.63 -0.36
C VAL A 92 12.60 -5.61 -1.49
N THR A 93 12.70 -5.11 -2.72
CA THR A 93 13.25 -5.89 -3.83
C THR A 93 14.76 -5.67 -3.86
N SER A 94 15.51 -6.64 -3.37
CA SER A 94 16.95 -6.74 -3.61
C SER A 94 17.18 -7.06 -5.07
N ILE A 95 17.77 -6.12 -5.82
CA ILE A 95 18.26 -6.33 -7.19
C ILE A 95 19.72 -6.76 -7.10
N PRO A 96 20.14 -7.89 -7.67
CA PRO A 96 21.55 -8.16 -7.90
C PRO A 96 22.02 -7.39 -9.14
N THR A 97 23.08 -6.64 -8.97
CA THR A 97 23.84 -5.99 -10.05
C THR A 97 24.58 -7.01 -10.91
N GLY A 98 24.42 -6.94 -12.22
CA GLY A 98 25.27 -7.65 -13.17
C GLY A 98 24.78 -7.47 -14.61
N VAL A 99 25.30 -6.46 -15.30
CA VAL A 99 25.14 -6.27 -16.76
C VAL A 99 26.31 -6.96 -17.46
N PRO A 100 26.11 -7.53 -18.68
CA PRO A 100 26.65 -6.84 -19.84
C PRO A 100 25.70 -6.72 -21.04
N ALA A 101 25.87 -5.62 -21.74
CA ALA A 101 25.22 -5.24 -22.98
C ALA A 101 25.59 -6.13 -24.17
N MET A 102 24.61 -6.41 -25.05
CA MET A 102 24.88 -6.62 -26.48
C MET A 102 23.65 -6.26 -27.34
N VAL A 103 23.87 -5.28 -28.14
CA VAL A 103 23.55 -4.99 -29.55
C VAL A 103 22.37 -5.71 -30.20
N ALA A 104 21.46 -4.90 -30.74
CA ALA A 104 20.44 -5.27 -31.74
C ALA A 104 21.04 -5.56 -33.12
N PRO A 105 20.34 -6.29 -33.98
CA PRO A 105 19.96 -5.68 -35.25
C PRO A 105 18.50 -5.90 -35.70
N SER A 106 18.07 -4.91 -36.41
CA SER A 106 16.87 -4.69 -37.21
C SER A 106 16.69 -5.71 -38.35
N SER A 107 15.43 -6.11 -38.62
CA SER A 107 14.82 -6.02 -39.97
C SER A 107 13.50 -6.78 -40.05
N THR A 108 12.44 -6.11 -40.41
CA THR A 108 11.22 -6.63 -41.06
C THR A 108 11.51 -7.06 -42.49
N PRO A 109 10.74 -7.90 -43.17
CA PRO A 109 9.49 -7.46 -43.80
C PRO A 109 8.30 -8.46 -43.84
N ALA A 110 7.20 -7.91 -44.32
CA ALA A 110 5.84 -8.33 -44.36
C ALA A 110 5.43 -9.38 -45.43
N VAL A 111 4.07 -9.66 -45.41
CA VAL A 111 3.16 -10.19 -46.45
C VAL A 111 3.04 -11.75 -46.50
N SER A 112 1.91 -12.39 -46.55
CA SER A 112 0.57 -12.18 -47.07
C SER A 112 -0.35 -13.36 -46.76
N ALA A 113 -1.59 -13.07 -46.66
CA ALA A 113 -2.87 -13.74 -46.66
C ALA A 113 -3.08 -15.10 -47.35
N SER A 114 -4.21 -15.71 -46.88
CA SER A 114 -5.21 -16.54 -47.63
C SER A 114 -5.15 -18.05 -47.35
N ALA A 115 -6.17 -18.75 -46.98
CA ALA A 115 -7.54 -18.93 -47.32
C ALA A 115 -8.14 -20.12 -46.53
N GLN A 116 -9.39 -20.02 -46.20
CA GLN A 116 -10.24 -21.11 -45.74
C GLN A 116 -10.68 -22.00 -46.95
N PRO A 117 -11.04 -23.27 -46.74
CA PRO A 117 -12.45 -23.63 -47.03
C PRO A 117 -13.10 -24.65 -46.08
N THR A 118 -14.29 -24.32 -45.72
CA THR A 118 -15.61 -25.02 -45.66
C THR A 118 -15.71 -26.56 -45.60
N ALA A 119 -16.44 -26.97 -44.58
CA ALA A 119 -17.53 -27.95 -44.41
C ALA A 119 -17.67 -29.21 -45.30
N SER A 120 -17.98 -30.34 -44.67
CA SER A 120 -19.23 -31.04 -44.91
C SER A 120 -19.47 -32.29 -44.06
N ALA A 121 -20.66 -32.49 -43.70
CA ALA A 121 -21.51 -33.30 -42.91
C ALA A 121 -21.53 -34.82 -43.18
N SER A 122 -22.21 -35.51 -42.20
CA SER A 122 -23.10 -36.71 -42.35
C SER A 122 -22.42 -38.08 -42.26
N ALA A 123 -22.81 -38.97 -41.39
CA ALA A 123 -24.05 -39.69 -41.24
C ALA A 123 -24.01 -40.70 -40.06
N GLN A 124 -25.14 -40.90 -39.42
CA GLN A 124 -25.48 -42.02 -38.54
C GLN A 124 -26.02 -43.19 -39.39
N PRO A 125 -25.96 -44.49 -38.95
CA PRO A 125 -27.19 -45.11 -38.43
C PRO A 125 -27.03 -46.15 -37.29
N THR A 126 -27.91 -46.08 -36.36
CA THR A 126 -28.93 -47.00 -35.81
C THR A 126 -28.69 -48.48 -35.49
N ALA A 127 -29.12 -48.84 -34.27
CA ALA A 127 -29.97 -49.93 -33.76
C ALA A 127 -29.24 -51.20 -33.30
N SER A 128 -29.52 -51.89 -32.21
CA SER A 128 -30.69 -52.23 -31.39
C SER A 128 -30.27 -53.14 -30.24
N ALA A 129 -31.01 -53.13 -29.15
CA ALA A 129 -30.85 -53.89 -27.92
C ALA A 129 -31.16 -55.41 -28.07
N PRO A 130 -31.00 -56.28 -27.03
CA PRO A 130 -31.98 -56.28 -25.93
C PRO A 130 -31.45 -56.51 -24.49
N ALA A 131 -32.35 -56.29 -23.55
CA ALA A 131 -32.27 -56.25 -22.11
C ALA A 131 -31.93 -57.56 -21.42
N SER A 132 -31.35 -57.45 -20.21
CA SER A 132 -31.48 -58.39 -19.11
C SER A 132 -31.47 -57.68 -17.77
N GLU A 133 -32.30 -58.18 -16.85
CA GLU A 133 -32.83 -57.59 -15.65
C GLU A 133 -31.81 -57.24 -14.53
N ALA A 134 -32.23 -56.27 -13.71
CA ALA A 134 -31.53 -55.64 -12.60
C ALA A 134 -31.46 -56.48 -11.33
N PRO A 135 -30.54 -56.15 -10.39
CA PRO A 135 -30.84 -56.16 -8.97
C PRO A 135 -30.82 -54.71 -8.41
N THR A 136 -31.73 -54.55 -7.46
CA THR A 136 -32.11 -53.35 -6.71
C THR A 136 -30.95 -52.52 -6.25
N ALA A 137 -30.90 -51.26 -6.72
CA ALA A 137 -29.92 -50.27 -6.37
C ALA A 137 -30.34 -49.51 -5.11
N THR A 138 -29.39 -49.40 -4.18
CA THR A 138 -29.31 -48.37 -3.13
C THR A 138 -29.28 -46.99 -3.82
N PRO A 139 -29.85 -45.93 -3.27
CA PRO A 139 -29.90 -44.63 -3.93
C PRO A 139 -28.50 -44.07 -4.07
N VAL A 140 -27.98 -44.11 -5.29
CA VAL A 140 -26.79 -43.34 -5.70
C VAL A 140 -27.21 -41.89 -5.73
N LYS A 141 -26.56 -41.07 -4.91
CA LYS A 141 -26.59 -39.62 -5.01
C LYS A 141 -26.25 -39.25 -6.45
N THR A 142 -27.17 -38.61 -7.14
CA THR A 142 -26.99 -38.00 -8.46
C THR A 142 -25.74 -37.09 -8.39
N PRO A 143 -24.79 -37.21 -9.35
CA PRO A 143 -23.69 -36.22 -9.43
C PRO A 143 -24.34 -34.86 -9.70
N ASP A 144 -24.03 -33.92 -8.84
CA ASP A 144 -24.38 -32.53 -9.06
C ASP A 144 -23.62 -32.03 -10.30
N ASN A 145 -24.32 -31.87 -11.41
CA ASN A 145 -23.77 -31.46 -12.68
C ASN A 145 -23.64 -29.92 -12.73
N THR A 146 -23.13 -29.34 -11.64
CA THR A 146 -22.69 -27.94 -11.62
C THR A 146 -21.37 -27.87 -12.35
N GLU A 147 -21.30 -27.06 -13.37
CA GLU A 147 -20.11 -26.77 -14.18
C GLU A 147 -19.00 -26.28 -13.24
N LYS A 148 -17.93 -27.07 -13.06
CA LYS A 148 -16.79 -26.70 -12.23
C LYS A 148 -16.08 -25.52 -12.88
N THR A 149 -15.93 -24.44 -12.15
CA THR A 149 -15.22 -23.23 -12.58
C THR A 149 -13.86 -23.11 -11.89
N VAL A 150 -12.94 -22.37 -12.48
CA VAL A 150 -11.66 -22.03 -11.81
C VAL A 150 -11.97 -21.03 -10.71
N VAL A 151 -11.74 -21.42 -9.46
CA VAL A 151 -11.92 -20.55 -8.27
C VAL A 151 -10.63 -19.89 -7.82
N TYR A 152 -9.50 -20.46 -8.22
CA TYR A 152 -8.16 -19.88 -7.99
C TYR A 152 -7.21 -20.38 -9.07
N ASN A 153 -6.35 -19.49 -9.56
CA ASN A 153 -5.19 -19.85 -10.37
C ASN A 153 -4.00 -18.91 -10.12
N ASN A 154 -2.82 -19.46 -10.09
CA ASN A 154 -1.59 -18.71 -10.12
C ASN A 154 -0.55 -19.43 -10.99
N TYR A 155 -0.17 -18.76 -12.06
CA TYR A 155 0.90 -19.15 -12.99
C TYR A 155 2.17 -18.32 -12.72
N PHE A 156 2.15 -17.47 -11.70
CA PHE A 156 3.23 -16.59 -11.22
C PHE A 156 3.76 -15.56 -12.23
N GLU A 157 3.22 -15.51 -13.45
CA GLU A 157 3.73 -14.69 -14.55
C GLU A 157 3.53 -13.18 -14.32
N ASP A 158 2.61 -12.79 -13.46
CA ASP A 158 2.40 -11.40 -13.01
C ASP A 158 3.35 -10.97 -11.87
N GLY A 159 4.21 -11.89 -11.38
CA GLY A 159 5.14 -11.61 -10.30
C GLY A 159 4.49 -11.55 -8.91
N ASP A 160 3.25 -12.05 -8.78
CA ASP A 160 2.50 -12.04 -7.52
C ASP A 160 2.28 -13.48 -6.99
N THR A 161 2.48 -13.67 -5.69
CA THR A 161 2.21 -14.95 -5.01
C THR A 161 0.72 -15.21 -4.80
N LYS A 162 -0.14 -14.23 -5.03
CA LYS A 162 -1.63 -14.28 -4.90
C LYS A 162 -2.10 -14.93 -3.59
N GLY A 163 -1.48 -14.53 -2.50
CA GLY A 163 -1.84 -15.00 -1.15
C GLY A 163 -1.14 -16.29 -0.72
N ILE A 164 -0.27 -16.88 -1.52
CA ILE A 164 0.59 -17.96 -1.08
C ILE A 164 1.69 -17.42 -0.17
N THR A 165 1.87 -18.04 0.96
CA THR A 165 2.84 -17.66 2.00
C THR A 165 3.72 -18.85 2.39
N GLY A 166 4.89 -18.57 3.00
CA GLY A 166 5.76 -19.61 3.54
C GLY A 166 5.15 -20.27 4.81
N ARG A 167 5.13 -21.61 4.84
CA ARG A 167 4.77 -22.43 5.99
C ARG A 167 6.05 -22.93 6.66
N GLY A 168 6.62 -22.13 7.56
CA GLY A 168 7.92 -22.37 8.18
C GLY A 168 9.12 -22.20 7.22
N SER A 169 8.90 -21.58 6.08
CA SER A 169 9.83 -21.34 4.99
C SER A 169 9.66 -19.93 4.45
N SER A 170 10.40 -19.56 3.42
CA SER A 170 10.19 -18.37 2.60
C SER A 170 9.67 -18.78 1.22
N VAL A 171 8.82 -17.92 0.62
CA VAL A 171 8.39 -18.06 -0.77
C VAL A 171 8.67 -16.77 -1.52
N GLU A 172 9.21 -16.90 -2.73
CA GLU A 172 9.53 -15.76 -3.60
C GLU A 172 9.34 -16.13 -5.08
N ILE A 173 9.11 -15.13 -5.92
CA ILE A 173 9.03 -15.36 -7.37
C ILE A 173 10.43 -15.59 -7.90
N SER A 174 10.60 -16.67 -8.66
CA SER A 174 11.86 -17.10 -9.29
C SER A 174 11.74 -17.08 -10.81
N GLN A 175 12.81 -16.65 -11.45
CA GLN A 175 12.98 -16.71 -12.91
C GLN A 175 13.99 -17.82 -13.33
N SER A 176 14.34 -18.70 -12.40
CA SER A 176 15.32 -19.77 -12.69
C SER A 176 14.76 -20.79 -13.67
N GLU A 177 13.52 -21.19 -13.45
CA GLU A 177 12.79 -22.15 -14.28
C GLU A 177 11.28 -21.95 -14.10
N ASN A 178 10.48 -22.30 -15.10
CA ASN A 178 9.03 -22.28 -15.06
C ASN A 178 8.44 -23.49 -15.79
N HIS A 179 7.17 -23.80 -15.53
CA HIS A 179 6.41 -24.83 -16.23
C HIS A 179 5.42 -24.23 -17.23
N THR A 180 4.86 -23.06 -16.93
CA THR A 180 3.89 -22.37 -17.79
C THR A 180 4.43 -22.16 -19.21
N ALA A 181 3.73 -22.66 -20.23
CA ALA A 181 4.16 -22.55 -21.63
C ALA A 181 4.29 -21.08 -22.07
N GLY A 182 5.53 -20.67 -22.41
CA GLY A 182 5.87 -19.29 -22.75
C GLY A 182 5.99 -18.34 -21.58
N GLY A 183 5.92 -18.85 -20.35
CA GLY A 183 6.14 -18.11 -19.13
C GLY A 183 7.62 -17.89 -18.80
N MET A 184 7.85 -17.18 -17.70
CA MET A 184 9.21 -16.88 -17.21
C MET A 184 9.34 -17.06 -15.69
N ASN A 185 8.26 -17.17 -14.95
CA ASN A 185 8.23 -17.13 -13.51
C ASN A 185 7.67 -18.43 -12.91
N SER A 186 8.14 -18.79 -11.73
CA SER A 186 7.57 -19.80 -10.85
C SER A 186 7.72 -19.34 -9.40
N LEU A 187 7.17 -20.07 -8.44
CA LEU A 187 7.33 -19.80 -7.02
C LEU A 187 8.48 -20.67 -6.47
N LEU A 188 9.52 -20.06 -5.92
CA LEU A 188 10.57 -20.75 -5.18
C LEU A 188 10.18 -20.83 -3.70
N CYS A 189 10.16 -22.04 -3.15
CA CYS A 189 10.05 -22.31 -1.72
C CYS A 189 11.44 -22.65 -1.17
N THR A 190 11.96 -21.82 -0.26
CA THR A 190 13.33 -21.88 0.26
C THR A 190 13.40 -21.66 1.76
N GLY A 191 14.58 -21.89 2.36
CA GLY A 191 14.80 -21.69 3.80
C GLY A 191 14.07 -22.69 4.68
N ARG A 192 13.77 -23.85 4.17
CA ARG A 192 13.15 -24.97 4.90
C ARG A 192 14.12 -25.54 5.94
N SER A 193 13.60 -26.04 7.06
CA SER A 193 14.36 -26.69 8.13
C SER A 193 13.58 -27.80 8.79
N ALA A 194 12.48 -28.23 8.16
CA ALA A 194 11.69 -29.40 8.55
C ALA A 194 10.93 -29.93 7.32
N ASN A 195 10.67 -31.22 7.29
CA ASN A 195 9.98 -31.89 6.18
C ASN A 195 8.54 -31.38 5.93
N TRP A 196 7.89 -30.78 6.94
CA TRP A 196 6.56 -30.17 6.84
C TRP A 196 6.59 -28.68 6.49
N HIS A 197 7.77 -28.07 6.30
CA HIS A 197 7.90 -26.70 5.80
C HIS A 197 7.63 -26.64 4.30
N GLY A 198 6.99 -25.57 3.84
CA GLY A 198 6.66 -25.41 2.43
C GLY A 198 5.82 -24.17 2.12
N ALA A 199 5.04 -24.21 1.06
CA ALA A 199 4.16 -23.14 0.64
C ALA A 199 2.73 -23.41 1.09
N SER A 200 1.96 -22.39 1.48
CA SER A 200 0.59 -22.50 1.99
C SER A 200 -0.33 -21.40 1.45
N LEU A 201 -1.57 -21.79 1.12
CA LEU A 201 -2.64 -20.91 0.65
C LEU A 201 -3.89 -21.12 1.52
N SER A 202 -4.46 -20.05 2.08
CA SER A 202 -5.76 -20.11 2.76
C SER A 202 -6.89 -20.37 1.77
N LEU A 203 -7.77 -21.31 2.08
CA LEU A 203 -8.92 -21.66 1.27
C LEU A 203 -10.23 -21.03 1.73
N SER A 204 -10.27 -20.39 2.91
CA SER A 204 -11.51 -19.93 3.56
C SER A 204 -12.33 -18.96 2.70
N LYS A 205 -11.67 -18.24 1.80
CA LYS A 205 -12.33 -17.31 0.86
C LYS A 205 -12.52 -17.89 -0.55
N LEU A 206 -12.01 -19.08 -0.79
CA LEU A 206 -11.96 -19.70 -2.13
C LEU A 206 -12.91 -20.89 -2.27
N THR A 207 -13.28 -21.51 -1.14
CA THR A 207 -13.99 -22.78 -1.15
C THR A 207 -15.14 -22.79 -0.12
N GLU A 208 -16.17 -23.60 -0.40
CA GLU A 208 -17.32 -23.84 0.49
C GLU A 208 -17.20 -25.19 1.19
N THR A 209 -17.50 -25.21 2.50
CA THR A 209 -17.61 -26.44 3.29
C THR A 209 -18.63 -27.40 2.66
N GLY A 210 -18.26 -28.66 2.59
CA GLY A 210 -19.11 -29.74 2.03
C GLY A 210 -19.09 -29.81 0.51
N SER A 211 -18.44 -28.88 -0.20
CA SER A 211 -18.28 -28.88 -1.66
C SER A 211 -16.97 -29.54 -2.09
N SER A 212 -16.96 -30.21 -3.25
CA SER A 212 -15.78 -30.88 -3.81
C SER A 212 -15.02 -29.93 -4.72
N TYR A 213 -13.70 -29.89 -4.58
CA TYR A 213 -12.77 -29.12 -5.40
C TYR A 213 -11.69 -30.02 -5.96
N ASP A 214 -11.24 -29.72 -7.19
CA ASP A 214 -10.06 -30.32 -7.78
C ASP A 214 -8.89 -29.35 -7.62
N PHE A 215 -7.75 -29.90 -7.24
CA PHE A 215 -6.50 -29.16 -6.99
C PHE A 215 -5.45 -29.69 -7.94
N SER A 216 -4.67 -28.82 -8.56
CA SER A 216 -3.52 -29.16 -9.38
C SER A 216 -2.41 -28.15 -9.13
N ALA A 217 -1.17 -28.63 -9.04
CA ALA A 217 0.05 -27.82 -8.95
C ALA A 217 1.20 -28.57 -9.61
N TRP A 218 2.06 -27.88 -10.34
CA TRP A 218 3.31 -28.44 -10.85
C TRP A 218 4.45 -28.11 -9.90
N VAL A 219 5.30 -29.10 -9.61
CA VAL A 219 6.43 -28.95 -8.69
C VAL A 219 7.70 -29.48 -9.31
N LYS A 220 8.83 -28.87 -8.95
CA LYS A 220 10.18 -29.31 -9.37
C LYS A 220 11.16 -29.20 -8.22
N GLN A 221 12.11 -30.15 -8.13
CA GLN A 221 13.23 -30.12 -7.20
C GLN A 221 14.53 -30.59 -7.92
N ASP A 222 15.67 -30.11 -7.44
CA ASP A 222 16.98 -30.37 -8.05
C ASP A 222 18.00 -30.94 -7.03
N THR A 223 17.53 -31.85 -6.16
CA THR A 223 18.38 -32.45 -5.10
C THR A 223 19.39 -33.50 -5.60
N GLY A 224 19.26 -33.92 -6.86
CA GLY A 224 20.06 -35.02 -7.42
C GLY A 224 19.51 -36.41 -7.09
N SER A 225 18.38 -36.52 -6.37
CA SER A 225 17.69 -37.79 -6.05
C SER A 225 16.18 -37.55 -6.05
N ASP A 226 15.42 -38.63 -6.17
CA ASP A 226 13.97 -38.57 -6.10
C ASP A 226 13.50 -38.10 -4.71
N GLN A 227 12.56 -37.18 -4.68
CA GLN A 227 11.93 -36.68 -3.44
C GLN A 227 10.43 -36.86 -3.48
N LYS A 228 9.81 -36.95 -2.32
CA LYS A 228 8.34 -36.96 -2.22
C LYS A 228 7.82 -35.54 -1.89
N ILE A 229 6.96 -35.01 -2.76
CA ILE A 229 6.30 -33.73 -2.56
C ILE A 229 4.79 -33.98 -2.43
N GLY A 230 4.19 -33.46 -1.35
CA GLY A 230 2.77 -33.61 -1.05
C GLY A 230 1.98 -32.32 -1.31
N LEU A 231 0.74 -32.48 -1.75
CA LEU A 231 -0.28 -31.43 -1.82
C LEU A 231 -1.38 -31.81 -0.81
N LYS A 232 -1.54 -31.01 0.24
CA LYS A 232 -2.31 -31.40 1.42
C LYS A 232 -3.20 -30.28 1.95
N LEU A 233 -4.26 -30.65 2.68
CA LEU A 233 -5.07 -29.73 3.48
C LEU A 233 -4.66 -29.77 4.94
N GLN A 234 -4.62 -28.62 5.61
CA GLN A 234 -4.53 -28.47 7.05
C GLN A 234 -5.79 -27.75 7.55
N TYR A 235 -6.45 -28.33 8.56
CA TYR A 235 -7.62 -27.72 9.23
C TYR A 235 -7.75 -28.23 10.66
N THR A 236 -8.51 -27.54 11.50
CA THR A 236 -8.87 -27.99 12.85
C THR A 236 -10.31 -28.48 12.79
N ASP A 237 -10.54 -29.73 13.20
CA ASP A 237 -11.88 -30.31 13.23
C ASP A 237 -12.72 -29.80 14.42
N SER A 238 -13.99 -30.19 14.48
CA SER A 238 -14.93 -29.79 15.54
C SER A 238 -14.56 -30.28 16.94
N GLU A 239 -13.62 -31.24 17.05
CA GLU A 239 -13.06 -31.72 18.31
C GLU A 239 -11.80 -30.94 18.73
N GLY A 240 -11.39 -29.95 17.94
CA GLY A 240 -10.20 -29.12 18.17
C GLY A 240 -8.89 -29.83 17.80
N THR A 241 -8.95 -30.91 17.00
CA THR A 241 -7.78 -31.64 16.53
C THR A 241 -7.35 -31.13 15.15
N THR A 242 -6.05 -30.79 15.02
CA THR A 242 -5.53 -30.41 13.71
C THR A 242 -5.33 -31.64 12.82
N GLN A 243 -5.96 -31.60 11.66
CA GLN A 243 -5.92 -32.62 10.62
C GLN A 243 -4.97 -32.20 9.49
N TYR A 244 -4.29 -33.20 8.91
CA TYR A 244 -3.41 -33.06 7.74
C TYR A 244 -3.82 -34.15 6.74
N LYS A 245 -4.43 -33.76 5.61
CA LYS A 245 -5.01 -34.71 4.64
C LYS A 245 -4.45 -34.46 3.26
N SER A 246 -3.95 -35.50 2.62
CA SER A 246 -3.58 -35.43 1.20
C SER A 246 -4.81 -35.18 0.33
N VAL A 247 -4.68 -34.32 -0.67
CA VAL A 247 -5.68 -34.18 -1.74
C VAL A 247 -5.43 -35.16 -2.88
N ILE A 248 -4.27 -35.84 -2.88
CA ILE A 248 -3.89 -36.82 -3.90
C ILE A 248 -4.40 -38.18 -3.45
N ASP A 249 -5.31 -38.77 -4.22
CA ASP A 249 -5.96 -40.01 -3.90
C ASP A 249 -4.97 -41.18 -3.67
N GLY A 250 -5.10 -41.82 -2.50
CA GLY A 250 -4.30 -42.99 -2.15
C GLY A 250 -2.83 -42.71 -1.83
N VAL A 251 -2.45 -41.43 -1.65
CA VAL A 251 -1.06 -41.03 -1.39
C VAL A 251 -0.99 -40.12 -0.17
N ASP A 252 -0.53 -40.62 0.97
CA ASP A 252 -0.46 -39.85 2.21
C ASP A 252 0.83 -39.00 2.31
N ASP A 253 1.98 -39.51 1.81
CA ASP A 253 3.29 -38.88 2.00
C ASP A 253 3.76 -38.00 0.83
N GLY A 254 2.98 -37.91 -0.24
CA GLY A 254 3.33 -37.18 -1.46
C GLY A 254 3.75 -38.08 -2.62
N LEU A 255 3.70 -37.54 -3.85
CA LEU A 255 4.17 -38.21 -5.05
C LEU A 255 5.69 -38.16 -5.14
N THR A 256 6.27 -39.21 -5.75
CA THR A 256 7.69 -39.22 -6.09
C THR A 256 7.94 -38.27 -7.25
N CYS A 257 8.78 -37.26 -7.01
CA CYS A 257 9.21 -36.25 -7.97
C CYS A 257 10.67 -36.51 -8.33
N GLU A 258 10.93 -36.85 -9.58
CA GLU A 258 12.31 -37.06 -10.07
C GLU A 258 13.08 -35.72 -10.04
N SER A 259 14.37 -35.80 -9.68
CA SER A 259 15.22 -34.60 -9.70
C SER A 259 15.33 -34.01 -11.09
N GLY A 260 15.18 -32.68 -11.21
CA GLY A 260 15.30 -31.93 -12.46
C GLY A 260 14.05 -31.99 -13.35
N LYS A 261 12.94 -32.62 -12.91
CA LYS A 261 11.71 -32.73 -13.70
C LYS A 261 10.52 -32.07 -13.02
N TRP A 262 9.71 -31.41 -13.81
CA TRP A 262 8.39 -30.95 -13.37
C TRP A 262 7.45 -32.17 -13.20
N THR A 263 6.73 -32.21 -12.09
CA THR A 263 5.77 -33.26 -11.73
C THR A 263 4.45 -32.63 -11.34
N GLU A 264 3.35 -33.07 -11.90
CA GLU A 264 2.02 -32.64 -11.52
C GLU A 264 1.57 -33.35 -10.24
N LEU A 265 1.11 -32.56 -9.27
CA LEU A 265 0.40 -33.01 -8.09
C LEU A 265 -1.08 -32.65 -8.28
N SER A 266 -1.95 -33.63 -8.40
CA SER A 266 -3.38 -33.36 -8.60
C SER A 266 -4.27 -34.34 -7.84
N GLY A 267 -5.47 -33.88 -7.51
CA GLY A 267 -6.49 -34.68 -6.85
C GLY A 267 -7.72 -33.87 -6.46
N SER A 268 -8.72 -34.55 -5.92
CA SER A 268 -9.98 -33.94 -5.52
C SER A 268 -10.22 -34.10 -4.03
N TYR A 269 -10.79 -33.10 -3.39
CA TYR A 269 -11.14 -33.17 -1.97
C TYR A 269 -12.43 -32.42 -1.65
N VAL A 270 -13.24 -32.97 -0.73
CA VAL A 270 -14.41 -32.27 -0.18
C VAL A 270 -13.94 -31.43 1.00
N ILE A 271 -14.17 -30.11 0.94
CA ILE A 271 -13.75 -29.21 1.99
C ILE A 271 -14.47 -29.56 3.31
N PRO A 272 -13.73 -29.87 4.37
CA PRO A 272 -14.33 -30.29 5.63
C PRO A 272 -14.92 -29.12 6.41
N GLU A 273 -15.83 -29.44 7.34
CA GLU A 273 -16.20 -28.52 8.40
C GLU A 273 -15.00 -28.33 9.34
N ALA A 274 -14.65 -27.07 9.64
CA ALA A 274 -13.45 -26.73 10.37
C ALA A 274 -13.66 -25.57 11.35
N GLU A 275 -12.97 -25.62 12.50
CA GLU A 275 -12.85 -24.47 13.39
C GLU A 275 -11.71 -23.56 12.91
N GLY A 276 -12.06 -22.50 12.17
CA GLY A 276 -11.11 -21.54 11.62
C GLY A 276 -10.77 -21.79 10.15
N ASP A 277 -9.53 -21.52 9.77
CA ASP A 277 -9.08 -21.57 8.39
C ASP A 277 -8.78 -23.00 7.92
N VAL A 278 -9.17 -23.30 6.68
CA VAL A 278 -8.70 -24.48 5.93
C VAL A 278 -7.60 -23.99 4.98
N SER A 279 -6.43 -24.58 5.05
CA SER A 279 -5.29 -24.21 4.23
C SER A 279 -4.84 -25.34 3.31
N LEU A 280 -4.62 -25.04 2.02
CA LEU A 280 -3.88 -25.90 1.11
C LEU A 280 -2.39 -25.64 1.31
N TYR A 281 -1.58 -26.71 1.36
CA TYR A 281 -0.13 -26.53 1.45
C TYR A 281 0.65 -27.60 0.67
N LEU A 282 1.86 -27.23 0.26
CA LEU A 282 2.84 -28.10 -0.37
C LEU A 282 4.01 -28.30 0.59
N GLU A 283 4.49 -29.54 0.70
CA GLU A 283 5.65 -29.91 1.52
C GLU A 283 6.49 -30.97 0.84
N MET A 284 7.80 -30.98 1.09
CA MET A 284 8.68 -32.07 0.67
C MET A 284 8.96 -32.97 1.86
N SER A 285 8.31 -34.14 1.92
CA SER A 285 8.29 -35.00 3.10
C SER A 285 9.58 -35.79 3.32
N THR A 286 10.43 -35.94 2.30
CA THR A 286 11.66 -36.76 2.34
C THR A 286 12.95 -35.97 2.49
N ASP A 287 12.90 -34.63 2.37
CA ASP A 287 14.03 -33.74 2.65
C ASP A 287 13.55 -32.53 3.48
N GLU A 288 14.30 -32.20 4.55
CA GLU A 288 13.93 -31.12 5.48
C GLU A 288 14.42 -29.73 5.04
N THR A 289 15.41 -29.68 4.15
CA THR A 289 16.16 -28.45 3.84
C THR A 289 16.16 -28.07 2.37
N ALA A 290 15.91 -29.02 1.46
CA ALA A 290 15.98 -28.77 0.03
C ALA A 290 14.87 -27.80 -0.42
N ASP A 291 15.25 -26.91 -1.32
CA ASP A 291 14.33 -25.99 -1.98
C ASP A 291 13.53 -26.73 -3.06
N PHE A 292 12.34 -26.18 -3.40
CA PHE A 292 11.56 -26.65 -4.54
C PHE A 292 10.80 -25.52 -5.20
N LEU A 293 10.50 -25.70 -6.47
CA LEU A 293 9.68 -24.77 -7.27
C LEU A 293 8.25 -25.26 -7.35
N VAL A 294 7.31 -24.30 -7.44
CA VAL A 294 5.89 -24.54 -7.68
C VAL A 294 5.46 -23.68 -8.84
N ASP A 295 4.64 -24.24 -9.74
CA ASP A 295 4.02 -23.52 -10.84
C ASP A 295 2.61 -24.04 -11.15
N ASP A 296 1.86 -23.33 -11.97
CA ASP A 296 0.54 -23.69 -12.45
C ASP A 296 -0.40 -24.19 -11.32
N LEU A 297 -0.46 -23.48 -10.19
CA LEU A 297 -1.41 -23.81 -9.11
C LEU A 297 -2.81 -23.42 -9.51
N VAL A 298 -3.69 -24.42 -9.67
CA VAL A 298 -5.08 -24.23 -10.08
C VAL A 298 -6.03 -24.97 -9.13
N ILE A 299 -7.13 -24.31 -8.75
CA ILE A 299 -8.23 -24.91 -7.99
C ILE A 299 -9.51 -24.72 -8.79
N THR A 300 -10.22 -25.83 -9.07
CA THR A 300 -11.50 -25.79 -9.75
C THR A 300 -12.60 -26.44 -8.89
N GLY A 301 -13.80 -25.91 -8.97
CA GLY A 301 -14.91 -26.44 -8.21
C GLY A 301 -16.14 -25.54 -8.28
N LYS A 302 -17.04 -25.72 -7.33
CA LYS A 302 -18.15 -24.80 -7.16
C LYS A 302 -17.58 -23.46 -6.73
N GLN A 303 -17.83 -22.42 -7.52
CA GLN A 303 -17.53 -21.09 -7.10
C GLN A 303 -18.32 -20.81 -5.82
N THR A 304 -17.63 -20.47 -4.74
CA THR A 304 -18.30 -19.98 -3.55
C THR A 304 -19.19 -18.82 -3.98
N GLU A 305 -20.49 -18.96 -3.81
CA GLU A 305 -21.36 -17.80 -3.65
C GLU A 305 -21.13 -17.21 -2.26
N THR A 306 -19.86 -16.95 -1.90
CA THR A 306 -19.62 -15.86 -1.00
C THR A 306 -20.17 -14.67 -1.75
N THR A 307 -21.13 -14.02 -1.16
CA THR A 307 -21.58 -12.68 -1.54
C THR A 307 -20.38 -11.75 -1.39
N ARG A 308 -19.34 -11.96 -2.22
CA ARG A 308 -18.25 -10.98 -2.35
C ARG A 308 -18.92 -9.72 -2.76
N PHE A 309 -18.65 -8.66 -2.04
CA PHE A 309 -19.16 -7.35 -2.38
C PHE A 309 -19.01 -7.15 -3.89
N ASN A 310 -20.12 -7.09 -4.57
CA ASN A 310 -20.21 -6.80 -6.01
C ASN A 310 -21.36 -5.81 -6.16
N PRO A 311 -21.05 -4.50 -6.20
CA PRO A 311 -22.10 -3.49 -6.22
C PRO A 311 -22.98 -3.63 -7.45
N THR A 312 -24.29 -3.56 -7.25
CA THR A 312 -25.22 -3.35 -8.36
C THR A 312 -24.89 -2.03 -9.06
N THR A 313 -25.38 -1.85 -10.28
CA THR A 313 -25.23 -0.56 -10.99
C THR A 313 -25.77 0.61 -10.16
N GLU A 314 -26.86 0.43 -9.41
CA GLU A 314 -27.43 1.42 -8.52
C GLU A 314 -26.49 1.75 -7.36
N THR A 315 -25.99 0.72 -6.66
CA THR A 315 -24.99 0.88 -5.58
C THR A 315 -23.75 1.61 -6.06
N TYR A 316 -23.20 1.21 -7.22
CA TYR A 316 -22.02 1.86 -7.78
C TYR A 316 -22.26 3.33 -8.15
N ASN A 317 -23.45 3.64 -8.71
CA ASN A 317 -23.83 5.03 -8.99
C ASN A 317 -24.04 5.83 -7.71
N THR A 318 -24.56 5.22 -6.64
CA THR A 318 -24.65 5.85 -5.32
C THR A 318 -23.26 6.17 -4.77
N MET A 319 -22.30 5.26 -4.84
CA MET A 319 -20.91 5.50 -4.43
C MET A 319 -20.30 6.71 -5.15
N LYS A 320 -20.52 6.82 -6.48
CA LYS A 320 -20.05 7.98 -7.25
C LYS A 320 -20.74 9.28 -6.83
N ALA A 321 -22.06 9.24 -6.64
CA ALA A 321 -22.83 10.42 -6.25
C ALA A 321 -22.42 10.91 -4.84
N ASP A 322 -22.30 9.98 -3.88
CA ASP A 322 -21.94 10.30 -2.49
C ASP A 322 -20.51 10.83 -2.37
N SER A 323 -19.62 10.51 -3.32
CA SER A 323 -18.25 11.03 -3.33
C SER A 323 -18.19 12.54 -3.54
N LEU A 324 -19.19 13.15 -4.16
CA LEU A 324 -19.19 14.56 -4.53
C LEU A 324 -19.55 15.44 -3.32
N LEU A 325 -18.55 15.93 -2.59
CA LEU A 325 -18.78 16.87 -1.48
C LEU A 325 -19.20 18.27 -1.95
N SER A 326 -18.61 18.75 -3.03
CA SER A 326 -18.84 20.10 -3.55
C SER A 326 -18.33 20.23 -4.97
N THR A 327 -19.07 20.94 -5.81
CA THR A 327 -18.55 21.43 -7.11
C THR A 327 -17.72 22.71 -6.94
N GLY A 328 -17.75 23.32 -5.77
CA GLY A 328 -17.11 24.61 -5.51
C GLY A 328 -17.49 25.66 -6.52
N ASN A 329 -16.65 26.67 -6.72
CA ASN A 329 -16.73 27.56 -7.88
C ASN A 329 -16.25 26.79 -9.12
N ASN A 330 -17.17 26.54 -10.05
CA ASN A 330 -16.95 25.69 -11.20
C ASN A 330 -16.32 26.40 -12.42
N ALA A 331 -16.12 27.71 -12.36
CA ALA A 331 -15.72 28.53 -13.52
C ALA A 331 -14.48 27.98 -14.23
N ARG A 332 -13.42 27.68 -13.47
CA ARG A 332 -12.15 27.20 -14.02
C ARG A 332 -12.23 25.78 -14.58
N LEU A 333 -12.99 24.87 -13.91
CA LEU A 333 -13.22 23.52 -14.44
C LEU A 333 -14.01 23.55 -15.74
N LYS A 334 -15.06 24.40 -15.81
CA LYS A 334 -15.81 24.60 -17.07
C LYS A 334 -14.93 25.16 -18.18
N ASN A 335 -14.04 26.09 -17.85
CA ASN A 335 -13.07 26.60 -18.82
C ASN A 335 -12.15 25.50 -19.34
N ALA A 336 -11.61 24.64 -18.47
CA ALA A 336 -10.78 23.51 -18.90
C ALA A 336 -11.54 22.54 -19.81
N ILE A 337 -12.82 22.21 -19.49
CA ILE A 337 -13.68 21.38 -20.33
C ILE A 337 -13.93 22.06 -21.70
N ALA A 338 -14.20 23.37 -21.72
CA ALA A 338 -14.43 24.13 -22.95
C ALA A 338 -13.18 24.17 -23.84
N LYS A 339 -12.00 24.45 -23.27
CA LYS A 339 -10.70 24.40 -23.95
C LYS A 339 -10.47 23.03 -24.61
N ALA A 340 -10.67 21.94 -23.85
CA ALA A 340 -10.50 20.59 -24.36
C ALA A 340 -11.40 20.32 -25.59
N ARG A 341 -12.68 20.70 -25.51
CA ARG A 341 -13.64 20.56 -26.64
C ARG A 341 -13.29 21.38 -27.85
N ASN A 342 -12.74 22.58 -27.64
CA ASN A 342 -12.28 23.44 -28.73
C ASN A 342 -11.00 22.89 -29.40
N GLY A 343 -10.27 21.98 -28.78
CA GLY A 343 -9.01 21.42 -29.25
C GLY A 343 -7.81 22.27 -28.84
N GLU A 344 -7.96 23.11 -27.84
CA GLU A 344 -6.88 23.78 -27.15
C GLU A 344 -6.20 22.79 -26.20
N ASP A 345 -4.90 22.96 -25.98
CA ASP A 345 -4.16 22.10 -25.04
C ASP A 345 -4.67 22.30 -23.61
N VAL A 346 -4.94 21.18 -22.94
CA VAL A 346 -5.38 21.15 -21.54
C VAL A 346 -4.50 20.18 -20.76
N THR A 347 -3.92 20.65 -19.67
CA THR A 347 -3.10 19.80 -18.79
C THR A 347 -3.84 19.46 -17.50
N LEU A 348 -4.00 18.16 -17.25
CA LEU A 348 -4.45 17.61 -15.97
C LEU A 348 -3.25 17.14 -15.18
N ALA A 349 -2.96 17.78 -14.04
CA ALA A 349 -1.87 17.41 -13.16
C ALA A 349 -2.41 16.84 -11.83
N TYR A 350 -1.76 15.79 -11.33
CA TYR A 350 -2.11 15.13 -10.08
C TYR A 350 -0.91 15.13 -9.15
N ILE A 351 -1.04 15.73 -7.98
CA ILE A 351 0.02 15.75 -6.96
C ILE A 351 -0.47 15.08 -5.68
N GLY A 352 0.34 14.15 -5.16
CA GLY A 352 -0.06 13.37 -3.99
C GLY A 352 1.00 12.39 -3.51
N GLY A 353 0.55 11.43 -2.71
CA GLY A 353 1.36 10.34 -2.17
C GLY A 353 1.39 9.10 -3.07
N SER A 354 1.46 7.92 -2.43
CA SER A 354 1.50 6.62 -3.09
C SER A 354 0.21 6.28 -3.85
N ILE A 355 -0.94 6.72 -3.37
CA ILE A 355 -2.22 6.51 -4.06
C ILE A 355 -2.23 7.25 -5.39
N THR A 356 -1.72 8.47 -5.42
CA THR A 356 -1.57 9.26 -6.66
C THR A 356 -0.50 8.67 -7.57
N GLU A 357 0.65 8.24 -7.03
CA GLU A 357 1.67 7.52 -7.81
C GLU A 357 1.13 6.25 -8.45
N GLY A 358 0.13 5.61 -7.84
CA GLY A 358 -0.54 4.41 -8.34
C GLY A 358 0.02 3.12 -7.73
N ALA A 359 0.39 3.14 -6.43
CA ALA A 359 0.80 1.93 -5.72
C ALA A 359 -0.26 0.84 -5.83
N LEU A 360 0.17 -0.39 -6.15
CA LEU A 360 -0.66 -1.57 -6.41
C LEU A 360 -1.56 -1.51 -7.65
N ALA A 361 -1.49 -0.45 -8.47
CA ALA A 361 -2.10 -0.48 -9.79
C ALA A 361 -1.29 -1.42 -10.71
N SER A 362 -1.95 -2.33 -11.38
CA SER A 362 -1.32 -3.32 -12.28
C SER A 362 -2.10 -3.48 -13.59
N PRO A 363 -1.54 -3.05 -14.75
CA PRO A 363 -0.35 -2.19 -14.88
C PRO A 363 -0.56 -0.81 -14.23
N ASN A 364 0.49 -0.04 -14.03
CA ASN A 364 0.40 1.28 -13.39
C ASN A 364 -0.57 2.26 -14.07
N SER A 365 -0.74 2.15 -15.38
CA SER A 365 -1.75 2.90 -16.15
C SER A 365 -3.21 2.67 -15.67
N LYS A 366 -3.41 1.76 -14.72
CA LYS A 366 -4.69 1.58 -14.01
C LYS A 366 -4.81 2.44 -12.75
N CYS A 367 -3.81 3.28 -12.40
CA CYS A 367 -3.96 4.25 -11.32
C CYS A 367 -5.06 5.28 -11.64
N TYR A 368 -5.72 5.77 -10.61
CA TYR A 368 -6.86 6.69 -10.79
C TYR A 368 -6.50 7.93 -11.60
N ALA A 369 -5.29 8.43 -11.43
CA ALA A 369 -4.82 9.65 -12.09
C ALA A 369 -4.78 9.47 -13.62
N GLU A 370 -4.17 8.39 -14.12
CA GLU A 370 -4.10 8.12 -15.55
C GLU A 370 -5.44 7.70 -16.13
N VAL A 371 -6.21 6.86 -15.39
CA VAL A 371 -7.54 6.41 -15.84
C VAL A 371 -8.50 7.59 -15.97
N SER A 372 -8.50 8.53 -15.00
CA SER A 372 -9.37 9.70 -15.07
C SER A 372 -8.93 10.72 -16.14
N ALA A 373 -7.61 10.89 -16.35
CA ALA A 373 -7.12 11.74 -17.43
C ALA A 373 -7.51 11.20 -18.82
N ASN A 374 -7.38 9.88 -19.02
CA ASN A 374 -7.80 9.23 -20.25
C ASN A 374 -9.34 9.30 -20.43
N ALA A 375 -10.11 9.15 -19.35
CA ALA A 375 -11.56 9.30 -19.39
C ALA A 375 -11.98 10.73 -19.74
N PHE A 376 -11.29 11.74 -19.18
CA PHE A 376 -11.51 13.14 -19.51
C PHE A 376 -11.17 13.43 -20.98
N ALA A 377 -10.02 12.96 -21.47
CA ALA A 377 -9.61 13.10 -22.85
C ALA A 377 -10.65 12.51 -23.82
N LYS A 378 -11.16 11.32 -23.49
CA LYS A 378 -12.21 10.65 -24.26
C LYS A 378 -13.56 11.38 -24.24
N ALA A 379 -13.94 11.99 -23.12
CA ALA A 379 -15.23 12.64 -22.93
C ALA A 379 -15.25 14.06 -23.49
N TYR A 380 -14.15 14.79 -23.35
CA TYR A 380 -14.09 16.23 -23.61
C TYR A 380 -13.02 16.65 -24.61
N GLY A 381 -11.99 15.82 -24.85
CA GLY A 381 -10.95 16.14 -25.81
C GLY A 381 -11.47 16.16 -27.23
N LYS A 382 -10.80 16.89 -28.10
CA LYS A 382 -11.16 16.99 -29.52
C LYS A 382 -10.56 15.80 -30.31
N GLY A 383 -11.35 15.18 -31.14
CA GLY A 383 -10.91 14.07 -31.99
C GLY A 383 -10.55 12.83 -31.17
N ASP A 384 -9.29 12.48 -31.12
CA ASP A 384 -8.74 11.36 -30.33
C ASP A 384 -8.37 11.75 -28.88
N GLY A 385 -8.56 13.02 -28.52
CA GLY A 385 -8.23 13.54 -27.18
C GLY A 385 -6.76 13.86 -26.97
N SER A 386 -5.94 13.88 -28.03
CA SER A 386 -4.49 14.13 -27.94
C SER A 386 -4.12 15.55 -27.46
N ASN A 387 -5.09 16.47 -27.45
CA ASN A 387 -4.94 17.79 -26.85
C ASN A 387 -5.10 17.81 -25.31
N VAL A 388 -5.30 16.67 -24.68
CA VAL A 388 -5.33 16.55 -23.20
C VAL A 388 -4.03 15.91 -22.73
N HIS A 389 -3.26 16.66 -21.95
CA HIS A 389 -1.98 16.27 -21.40
C HIS A 389 -2.13 15.79 -19.97
N PHE A 390 -1.30 14.85 -19.57
CA PHE A 390 -1.37 14.20 -18.26
C PHE A 390 -0.03 14.30 -17.52
N ILE A 391 -0.07 14.73 -16.25
CA ILE A 391 1.09 14.77 -15.37
C ILE A 391 0.73 14.04 -14.07
N ASN A 392 1.40 12.91 -13.81
CA ASN A 392 1.36 12.28 -12.49
C ASN A 392 2.58 12.73 -11.68
N ALA A 393 2.36 13.51 -10.64
CA ALA A 393 3.34 13.96 -9.65
C ALA A 393 3.10 13.30 -8.28
N GLY A 394 2.64 12.05 -8.25
CA GLY A 394 2.59 11.21 -7.06
C GLY A 394 4.00 10.81 -6.62
N MET A 395 4.23 10.77 -5.30
CA MET A 395 5.48 10.31 -4.70
C MET A 395 5.16 9.56 -3.40
N SER A 396 5.44 8.25 -3.39
CA SER A 396 5.04 7.33 -2.31
C SER A 396 5.52 7.79 -0.93
N GLY A 397 4.61 7.73 0.06
CA GLY A 397 4.95 8.02 1.46
C GLY A 397 5.31 9.47 1.77
N THR A 398 5.06 10.41 0.86
CA THR A 398 5.40 11.82 1.08
C THR A 398 4.17 12.66 1.41
N PRO A 399 4.28 13.59 2.38
CA PRO A 399 3.22 14.54 2.73
C PRO A 399 3.20 15.77 1.82
N SER A 400 2.15 16.59 1.96
CA SER A 400 2.02 17.87 1.26
C SER A 400 3.17 18.86 1.53
N ASP A 401 3.85 18.73 2.69
CA ASP A 401 5.06 19.51 2.98
C ASP A 401 6.18 19.26 1.95
N ILE A 402 6.37 18.01 1.52
CA ILE A 402 7.28 17.67 0.42
C ILE A 402 6.65 18.04 -0.92
N GLY A 403 5.33 17.88 -1.04
CA GLY A 403 4.57 18.26 -2.23
C GLY A 403 4.80 19.71 -2.63
N VAL A 404 4.69 20.64 -1.68
CA VAL A 404 4.86 22.08 -1.96
C VAL A 404 6.30 22.44 -2.36
N VAL A 405 7.31 21.76 -1.78
CA VAL A 405 8.72 21.98 -2.16
C VAL A 405 9.00 21.55 -3.60
N ARG A 406 8.45 20.39 -4.01
CA ARG A 406 8.72 19.79 -5.33
C ARG A 406 7.72 20.21 -6.43
N TYR A 407 6.73 21.05 -6.13
CA TYR A 407 5.66 21.41 -7.06
C TYR A 407 6.18 21.94 -8.41
N ASN A 408 7.13 22.88 -8.37
CA ASN A 408 7.68 23.43 -9.59
C ASN A 408 8.40 22.36 -10.43
N ARG A 409 9.25 21.52 -9.80
CA ARG A 409 9.97 20.45 -10.48
C ARG A 409 9.04 19.39 -11.07
N ASP A 410 8.05 18.93 -10.29
CA ASP A 410 7.27 17.74 -10.62
C ASP A 410 5.97 18.05 -11.37
N VAL A 411 5.53 19.33 -11.38
CA VAL A 411 4.34 19.77 -12.11
C VAL A 411 4.73 20.83 -13.15
N ILE A 412 5.23 21.99 -12.74
CA ILE A 412 5.43 23.13 -13.64
C ILE A 412 6.47 22.83 -14.71
N ASN A 413 7.63 22.28 -14.35
CA ASN A 413 8.70 21.94 -15.30
C ASN A 413 8.37 20.75 -16.22
N ARG A 414 7.18 20.16 -16.07
CA ARG A 414 6.69 19.05 -16.90
C ARG A 414 5.53 19.43 -17.79
N LEU A 415 5.12 20.69 -17.75
CA LEU A 415 4.08 21.22 -18.62
C LEU A 415 4.51 21.19 -20.08
N PRO A 416 3.56 21.06 -21.03
CA PRO A 416 3.83 21.28 -22.44
C PRO A 416 4.45 22.67 -22.71
N GLU A 417 5.25 22.77 -23.76
CA GLU A 417 5.85 24.05 -24.17
C GLU A 417 4.77 25.11 -24.39
N GLY A 418 4.98 26.29 -23.83
CA GLY A 418 4.05 27.41 -23.89
C GLY A 418 2.99 27.44 -22.79
N SER A 419 2.94 26.43 -21.93
CA SER A 419 2.07 26.41 -20.75
C SER A 419 2.85 26.84 -19.50
N ASP A 420 2.24 27.64 -18.63
CA ASP A 420 2.85 28.15 -17.39
C ASP A 420 2.17 27.57 -16.10
N HIS A 421 1.03 26.89 -16.26
CA HIS A 421 0.31 26.21 -15.20
C HIS A 421 -0.53 25.05 -15.75
N PRO A 422 -0.87 24.04 -14.94
CA PRO A 422 -1.86 23.02 -15.31
C PRO A 422 -3.25 23.65 -15.32
N ASP A 423 -4.10 23.30 -16.29
CA ASP A 423 -5.50 23.76 -16.30
C ASP A 423 -6.27 23.23 -15.08
N VAL A 424 -5.99 21.99 -14.68
CA VAL A 424 -6.56 21.39 -13.48
C VAL A 424 -5.46 20.74 -12.64
N LEU A 425 -5.41 21.10 -11.35
CA LEU A 425 -4.54 20.45 -10.36
C LEU A 425 -5.40 19.66 -9.37
N PHE A 426 -5.21 18.33 -9.34
CA PHE A 426 -5.76 17.44 -8.32
C PHE A 426 -4.76 17.28 -7.18
N ILE A 427 -5.20 17.53 -5.93
CA ILE A 427 -4.37 17.44 -4.71
C ILE A 427 -4.90 16.31 -3.82
N GLU A 428 -4.05 15.26 -3.60
CA GLU A 428 -4.40 14.08 -2.79
C GLU A 428 -3.28 13.77 -1.78
N PHE A 429 -3.47 14.14 -0.51
CA PHE A 429 -2.56 13.82 0.61
C PHE A 429 -3.30 13.34 1.86
N ALA A 430 -4.58 12.97 1.74
CA ALA A 430 -5.45 12.70 2.87
C ALA A 430 -5.01 11.53 3.76
N VAL A 431 -4.16 10.62 3.25
CA VAL A 431 -3.60 9.50 4.02
C VAL A 431 -2.14 9.72 4.44
N ASN A 432 -1.46 10.75 3.92
CA ASN A 432 -0.04 11.00 4.14
C ASN A 432 0.25 12.11 5.17
N ASP A 433 -0.66 13.08 5.36
CA ASP A 433 -0.39 14.33 6.08
C ASP A 433 -0.53 14.25 7.60
N TYR A 434 -0.50 13.06 8.16
CA TYR A 434 -0.55 12.91 9.61
C TYR A 434 0.75 13.44 10.26
N GLY A 435 0.66 14.59 10.93
CA GLY A 435 1.77 15.16 11.68
C GLY A 435 2.81 15.91 10.83
N THR A 436 2.37 16.61 9.78
CA THR A 436 3.22 17.49 8.94
C THR A 436 3.91 18.57 9.75
N ALA A 437 5.12 18.97 9.34
CA ALA A 437 5.90 20.03 9.98
C ALA A 437 5.20 21.40 9.89
N THR A 438 4.52 21.66 8.78
CA THR A 438 3.77 22.90 8.51
C THR A 438 2.37 22.90 9.13
N LYS A 439 1.91 21.76 9.69
CA LYS A 439 0.55 21.58 10.25
C LYS A 439 -0.57 21.92 9.24
N GLY A 440 -0.37 21.60 7.96
CA GLY A 440 -1.31 21.89 6.86
C GLY A 440 -0.96 23.13 6.05
N GLY A 441 0.03 23.93 6.46
CA GLY A 441 0.47 25.10 5.72
C GLY A 441 1.05 24.76 4.34
N GLY A 442 1.72 23.61 4.19
CA GLY A 442 2.19 23.11 2.89
C GLY A 442 1.04 22.75 1.95
N TYR A 443 -0.03 22.15 2.48
CA TYR A 443 -1.25 21.86 1.75
C TYR A 443 -1.93 23.15 1.24
N GLU A 444 -2.08 24.16 2.12
CA GLU A 444 -2.60 25.46 1.73
C GLU A 444 -1.69 26.18 0.72
N GLY A 445 -0.37 26.04 0.88
CA GLY A 445 0.63 26.59 -0.04
C GLY A 445 0.43 26.07 -1.47
N LEU A 446 0.19 24.76 -1.65
CA LEU A 446 -0.14 24.17 -2.95
C LEU A 446 -1.45 24.74 -3.53
N ILE A 447 -2.50 24.81 -2.72
CA ILE A 447 -3.79 25.37 -3.15
C ILE A 447 -3.60 26.81 -3.64
N ARG A 448 -2.99 27.66 -2.82
CA ARG A 448 -2.82 29.08 -3.14
C ARG A 448 -1.92 29.31 -4.35
N GLN A 449 -0.84 28.52 -4.49
CA GLN A 449 0.07 28.61 -5.61
C GLN A 449 -0.61 28.27 -6.93
N ALA A 450 -1.39 27.18 -6.97
CA ALA A 450 -2.15 26.76 -8.14
C ALA A 450 -3.28 27.75 -8.48
N LEU A 451 -3.99 28.25 -7.45
CA LEU A 451 -5.03 29.27 -7.67
C LEU A 451 -4.44 30.59 -8.21
N LYS A 452 -3.24 30.98 -7.76
CA LYS A 452 -2.52 32.17 -8.25
C LYS A 452 -2.19 32.10 -9.71
N SER A 453 -1.79 30.92 -10.20
CA SER A 453 -1.44 30.71 -11.60
C SER A 453 -2.66 30.57 -12.53
N GLY A 454 -3.88 30.43 -11.98
CA GLY A 454 -5.11 30.30 -12.78
C GLY A 454 -5.67 28.87 -12.86
N SER A 455 -5.00 27.88 -12.27
CA SER A 455 -5.46 26.51 -12.28
C SER A 455 -6.82 26.33 -11.58
N ALA A 456 -7.66 25.43 -12.09
CA ALA A 456 -8.71 24.82 -11.30
C ALA A 456 -8.07 23.86 -10.28
N VAL A 457 -8.45 23.95 -9.01
CA VAL A 457 -7.92 23.09 -7.95
C VAL A 457 -9.02 22.15 -7.48
N VAL A 458 -8.78 20.85 -7.49
CA VAL A 458 -9.69 19.81 -7.01
C VAL A 458 -9.04 19.07 -5.83
N LEU A 459 -9.73 19.00 -4.71
CA LEU A 459 -9.25 18.27 -3.53
C LEU A 459 -9.84 16.87 -3.50
N ILE A 460 -8.98 15.85 -3.36
CA ILE A 460 -9.38 14.46 -3.24
C ILE A 460 -9.00 13.95 -1.85
N PHE A 461 -9.98 13.38 -1.16
CA PHE A 461 -9.81 12.83 0.18
C PHE A 461 -9.91 11.32 0.14
N SER A 462 -8.75 10.65 0.03
CA SER A 462 -8.64 9.20 0.14
C SER A 462 -8.76 8.74 1.58
N VAL A 463 -9.08 7.46 1.75
CA VAL A 463 -9.21 6.80 3.05
C VAL A 463 -8.41 5.51 3.07
N PHE A 464 -8.14 4.98 4.26
CA PHE A 464 -7.51 3.67 4.46
C PHE A 464 -8.43 2.72 5.23
N GLN A 465 -8.15 1.42 5.17
CA GLN A 465 -8.90 0.43 5.95
C GLN A 465 -8.84 0.76 7.44
N SER A 466 -9.97 1.09 8.03
CA SER A 466 -10.07 1.37 9.47
C SER A 466 -11.49 1.20 9.95
N SER A 467 -11.69 0.45 11.05
CA SER A 467 -12.97 0.35 11.76
C SER A 467 -13.48 1.70 12.28
N ALA A 468 -12.64 2.74 12.31
CA ALA A 468 -12.99 4.11 12.69
C ALA A 468 -13.23 5.03 11.48
N GLY A 469 -13.19 4.47 10.25
CA GLY A 469 -13.51 5.20 9.03
C GLY A 469 -12.36 5.91 8.32
N GLY A 470 -11.14 5.96 8.87
CA GLY A 470 -9.94 6.43 8.15
C GLY A 470 -9.92 7.88 7.63
N ARG A 471 -10.83 8.78 8.07
CA ARG A 471 -11.01 10.15 7.54
C ARG A 471 -10.22 11.24 8.28
N VAL A 472 -9.11 10.95 8.93
CA VAL A 472 -8.45 11.92 9.84
C VAL A 472 -8.09 13.22 9.11
N MET A 473 -7.54 13.13 7.91
CA MET A 473 -7.08 14.32 7.18
C MET A 473 -8.20 15.01 6.39
N GLU A 474 -9.22 14.30 5.92
CA GLU A 474 -10.39 14.91 5.31
C GLU A 474 -11.01 15.95 6.24
N ASN A 475 -11.25 15.59 7.52
CA ASN A 475 -11.80 16.52 8.50
C ASN A 475 -10.93 17.77 8.74
N SER A 476 -9.61 17.63 8.56
CA SER A 476 -8.65 18.73 8.72
C SER A 476 -8.56 19.61 7.47
N TYR A 477 -8.75 19.02 6.27
CA TYR A 477 -8.50 19.70 5.00
C TYR A 477 -9.76 20.15 4.25
N ARG A 478 -10.89 19.52 4.48
CA ARG A 478 -12.18 19.99 3.97
C ARG A 478 -12.43 21.48 4.24
N PRO A 479 -12.12 22.07 5.43
CA PRO A 479 -12.25 23.51 5.67
C PRO A 479 -11.45 24.41 4.73
N TYR A 480 -10.35 23.92 4.10
CA TYR A 480 -9.66 24.71 3.06
C TYR A 480 -10.47 24.75 1.77
N GLY A 481 -11.01 23.59 1.35
CA GLY A 481 -11.89 23.54 0.17
C GLY A 481 -13.14 24.41 0.33
N GLU A 482 -13.76 24.38 1.52
CA GLU A 482 -14.90 25.25 1.85
C GLU A 482 -14.51 26.73 1.82
N TYR A 483 -13.34 27.08 2.39
CA TYR A 483 -12.87 28.48 2.45
C TYR A 483 -12.54 29.07 1.08
N TYR A 484 -11.86 28.31 0.22
CA TYR A 484 -11.50 28.72 -1.14
C TYR A 484 -12.59 28.41 -2.17
N ASN A 485 -13.72 27.85 -1.73
CA ASN A 485 -14.85 27.41 -2.57
C ASN A 485 -14.40 26.49 -3.71
N LEU A 486 -13.70 25.40 -3.35
CA LEU A 486 -13.11 24.46 -4.30
C LEU A 486 -14.01 23.22 -4.53
N PRO A 487 -13.92 22.60 -5.70
CA PRO A 487 -14.42 21.25 -5.92
C PRO A 487 -13.74 20.24 -5.00
N MET A 488 -14.53 19.33 -4.41
CA MET A 488 -14.05 18.35 -3.44
C MET A 488 -14.68 16.98 -3.67
N ILE A 489 -13.86 15.94 -3.60
CA ILE A 489 -14.24 14.53 -3.71
C ILE A 489 -13.83 13.80 -2.43
N SER A 490 -14.78 13.11 -1.78
CA SER A 490 -14.54 12.25 -0.62
C SER A 490 -14.71 10.78 -0.98
N MET A 491 -13.61 10.04 -0.95
CA MET A 491 -13.70 8.59 -1.01
C MET A 491 -14.30 8.02 0.28
N GLY A 492 -14.20 8.78 1.38
CA GLY A 492 -14.85 8.41 2.64
C GLY A 492 -16.37 8.35 2.53
N ASP A 493 -17.02 9.37 1.97
CA ASP A 493 -18.46 9.38 1.76
C ASP A 493 -18.90 8.34 0.72
N SER A 494 -18.04 8.09 -0.28
CA SER A 494 -18.26 7.06 -1.29
C SER A 494 -18.33 5.64 -0.72
N ILE A 495 -17.41 5.27 0.19
CA ILE A 495 -17.17 3.84 0.46
C ILE A 495 -17.24 3.40 1.92
N ILE A 496 -17.15 4.30 2.92
CA ILE A 496 -17.06 3.89 4.34
C ILE A 496 -18.31 3.14 4.82
N SER A 497 -19.47 3.45 4.28
CA SER A 497 -20.72 2.76 4.58
C SER A 497 -20.68 1.26 4.24
N TYR A 498 -19.81 0.86 3.31
CA TYR A 498 -19.64 -0.52 2.85
C TYR A 498 -18.51 -1.27 3.53
N PHE A 499 -17.78 -0.66 4.47
CA PHE A 499 -16.64 -1.29 5.15
C PHE A 499 -16.99 -2.55 5.97
N ASN A 500 -18.26 -2.72 6.32
CA ASN A 500 -18.74 -3.91 7.02
C ASN A 500 -19.34 -4.97 6.08
N GLU A 501 -19.45 -4.67 4.79
CA GLU A 501 -19.91 -5.63 3.80
C GLU A 501 -18.82 -6.67 3.52
N ASP A 502 -19.21 -7.94 3.48
CA ASP A 502 -18.26 -9.03 3.25
C ASP A 502 -17.62 -8.91 1.86
N GLY A 503 -16.29 -9.02 1.81
CA GLY A 503 -15.51 -8.89 0.59
C GLY A 503 -15.31 -7.45 0.08
N PHE A 504 -15.85 -6.42 0.74
CA PHE A 504 -15.65 -5.04 0.29
C PHE A 504 -14.18 -4.63 0.28
N TYR A 505 -13.42 -4.99 1.30
CA TYR A 505 -12.00 -4.64 1.35
C TYR A 505 -11.21 -5.26 0.18
N ASP A 506 -11.47 -6.50 -0.16
CA ASP A 506 -10.83 -7.17 -1.29
C ASP A 506 -11.28 -6.58 -2.65
N TRP A 507 -12.51 -6.04 -2.71
CA TRP A 507 -13.04 -5.37 -3.90
C TRP A 507 -12.37 -4.02 -4.17
N TYR A 508 -12.10 -3.23 -3.11
CA TYR A 508 -11.58 -1.87 -3.24
C TYR A 508 -10.07 -1.76 -3.00
N PHE A 509 -9.52 -2.48 -2.00
CA PHE A 509 -8.13 -2.34 -1.55
C PHE A 509 -7.26 -3.51 -2.02
N GLY A 510 -5.99 -3.22 -2.33
CA GLY A 510 -4.95 -4.22 -2.55
C GLY A 510 -4.17 -4.56 -1.28
N ASP A 511 -4.10 -3.61 -0.34
CA ASP A 511 -3.56 -3.79 1.01
C ASP A 511 -4.39 -2.97 2.02
N THR A 512 -3.87 -2.71 3.22
CA THR A 512 -4.60 -1.94 4.24
C THR A 512 -4.72 -0.44 3.94
N LEU A 513 -4.05 0.06 2.91
CA LEU A 513 -3.94 1.48 2.59
C LEU A 513 -4.30 1.80 1.13
N HIS A 514 -3.77 1.03 0.19
CA HIS A 514 -3.81 1.37 -1.23
C HIS A 514 -5.00 0.71 -1.94
N PRO A 515 -5.71 1.43 -2.81
CA PRO A 515 -6.69 0.81 -3.71
C PRO A 515 -6.04 -0.22 -4.64
N ASN A 516 -6.80 -1.23 -5.03
CA ASN A 516 -6.49 -2.08 -6.18
C ASN A 516 -7.03 -1.46 -7.48
N ASN A 517 -6.93 -2.15 -8.61
CA ASN A 517 -7.41 -1.63 -9.89
C ASN A 517 -8.91 -1.24 -9.87
N THR A 518 -9.75 -1.98 -9.14
CA THR A 518 -11.18 -1.68 -9.01
C THR A 518 -11.41 -0.41 -8.17
N GLY A 519 -10.67 -0.27 -7.07
CA GLY A 519 -10.71 0.94 -6.24
C GLY A 519 -10.23 2.17 -7.01
N TYR A 520 -9.16 2.04 -7.80
CA TYR A 520 -8.68 3.12 -8.66
C TYR A 520 -9.67 3.48 -9.77
N GLN A 521 -10.38 2.50 -10.34
CA GLN A 521 -11.45 2.78 -11.31
C GLN A 521 -12.59 3.58 -10.66
N LEU A 522 -13.02 3.20 -9.44
CA LEU A 522 -14.03 3.97 -8.72
C LEU A 522 -13.58 5.40 -8.44
N MET A 523 -12.32 5.62 -8.00
CA MET A 523 -11.78 6.97 -7.81
C MET A 523 -11.83 7.80 -9.10
N SER A 524 -11.44 7.20 -10.23
CA SER A 524 -11.55 7.83 -11.55
C SER A 524 -12.99 8.19 -11.89
N ASP A 525 -13.94 7.27 -11.66
CA ASP A 525 -15.35 7.49 -11.97
C ASP A 525 -15.99 8.56 -11.05
N CYS A 526 -15.50 8.70 -9.82
CA CYS A 526 -15.87 9.80 -8.92
C CYS A 526 -15.35 11.15 -9.45
N ILE A 527 -14.15 11.21 -9.99
CA ILE A 527 -13.61 12.41 -10.67
C ILE A 527 -14.48 12.75 -11.89
N MET A 528 -14.81 11.76 -12.72
CA MET A 528 -15.64 11.98 -13.90
C MET A 528 -17.08 12.38 -13.52
N ASN A 529 -17.62 11.90 -12.40
CA ASN A 529 -18.91 12.35 -11.86
C ASN A 529 -18.88 13.84 -11.48
N LEU A 530 -17.77 14.33 -10.90
CA LEU A 530 -17.57 15.78 -10.69
C LEU A 530 -17.54 16.52 -12.02
N MET A 531 -16.76 16.06 -13.01
CA MET A 531 -16.62 16.71 -14.31
C MET A 531 -17.97 16.79 -15.05
N ASP A 532 -18.72 15.68 -15.07
CA ASP A 532 -20.05 15.61 -15.68
C ASP A 532 -21.08 16.52 -14.98
N THR A 533 -20.98 16.64 -13.66
CA THR A 533 -21.84 17.52 -12.87
C THR A 533 -21.54 18.99 -13.18
N VAL A 534 -20.27 19.34 -13.20
CA VAL A 534 -19.80 20.69 -13.57
C VAL A 534 -20.16 21.03 -15.01
N ASP A 535 -20.00 20.12 -15.93
CA ASP A 535 -20.32 20.34 -17.36
C ASP A 535 -21.80 20.69 -17.59
N LYS A 536 -22.70 20.04 -16.85
CA LYS A 536 -24.16 20.24 -16.94
C LYS A 536 -24.65 21.50 -16.19
N ALA A 537 -23.88 21.98 -15.22
CA ALA A 537 -24.26 23.16 -14.43
C ALA A 537 -24.03 24.46 -15.22
N ASP A 538 -24.67 25.54 -14.81
CA ASP A 538 -24.33 26.87 -15.29
C ASP A 538 -22.94 27.28 -14.81
N ALA A 539 -22.25 28.12 -15.58
CA ALA A 539 -20.92 28.61 -15.21
C ALA A 539 -21.04 29.65 -14.08
N ASP A 540 -20.26 29.43 -13.02
CA ASP A 540 -20.05 30.46 -12.01
C ASP A 540 -19.20 31.60 -12.57
N THR A 541 -19.18 32.74 -11.87
CA THR A 541 -18.13 33.75 -12.08
C THR A 541 -16.91 33.37 -11.24
N ASP A 542 -15.72 33.39 -11.83
CA ASP A 542 -14.49 33.14 -11.08
C ASP A 542 -14.35 34.18 -9.97
N ASN A 543 -14.37 33.71 -8.72
CA ASN A 543 -14.30 34.55 -7.53
C ASN A 543 -12.87 34.76 -7.02
N ILE A 544 -11.88 34.14 -7.65
CA ILE A 544 -10.46 34.26 -7.27
C ILE A 544 -9.73 35.10 -8.30
N THR A 545 -9.86 36.40 -8.16
CA THR A 545 -9.20 37.37 -9.05
C THR A 545 -7.80 37.77 -8.57
N ASP A 546 -7.58 37.74 -7.25
CA ASP A 546 -6.28 38.04 -6.62
C ASP A 546 -6.14 37.23 -5.32
N ILE A 547 -5.44 36.10 -5.41
CA ILE A 547 -5.21 35.23 -4.26
C ILE A 547 -4.26 35.85 -3.22
N ASP A 548 -3.38 36.77 -3.64
CA ASP A 548 -2.43 37.42 -2.72
C ASP A 548 -3.14 38.44 -1.81
N ALA A 549 -4.20 39.08 -2.32
CA ALA A 549 -5.05 39.97 -1.52
C ALA A 549 -6.00 39.20 -0.59
N MET A 550 -6.22 37.90 -0.86
CA MET A 550 -7.09 37.06 -0.06
C MET A 550 -6.37 36.60 1.22
N VAL A 551 -6.98 36.85 2.40
CA VAL A 551 -6.46 36.37 3.68
C VAL A 551 -6.31 34.85 3.61
N PRO A 552 -5.16 34.27 3.97
CA PRO A 552 -5.04 32.82 3.98
C PRO A 552 -5.94 32.17 5.04
N LYS A 553 -6.40 30.96 4.83
CA LYS A 553 -7.17 30.20 5.82
C LYS A 553 -6.35 29.94 7.09
N GLN A 554 -5.07 29.60 6.89
CA GLN A 554 -4.09 29.39 7.95
C GLN A 554 -2.87 30.27 7.74
N THR A 555 -2.19 30.15 6.58
CA THR A 555 -0.91 30.87 6.31
C THR A 555 -0.61 30.93 4.81
N ALA A 556 -0.05 32.06 4.36
CA ALA A 556 0.56 32.18 3.03
C ALA A 556 2.07 31.93 3.02
N ALA A 557 2.65 31.53 4.15
CA ALA A 557 4.12 31.38 4.28
C ALA A 557 4.72 30.38 3.29
N TYR A 558 3.95 29.36 2.91
CA TYR A 558 4.40 28.30 2.00
C TYR A 558 3.92 28.46 0.55
N GLN A 559 3.26 29.55 0.23
CA GLN A 559 2.89 29.87 -1.15
C GLN A 559 4.12 30.32 -1.94
N GLY A 560 4.34 29.73 -3.13
CA GLY A 560 5.45 30.11 -4.00
C GLY A 560 6.81 29.54 -3.57
N ILE A 561 6.82 28.47 -2.77
CA ILE A 561 8.06 27.77 -2.45
C ILE A 561 8.73 27.27 -3.71
N LYS A 562 10.00 27.63 -3.88
CA LYS A 562 10.92 27.10 -4.88
C LYS A 562 11.80 26.03 -4.26
N MET A 563 12.27 25.08 -5.04
CA MET A 563 13.19 24.02 -4.61
C MET A 563 14.60 24.33 -5.09
N ILE A 564 15.58 24.19 -4.23
CA ILE A 564 17.00 24.12 -4.58
C ILE A 564 17.56 22.76 -4.17
N ASP A 565 18.52 22.29 -4.95
CA ASP A 565 19.24 21.02 -4.80
C ASP A 565 20.71 21.18 -5.19
N ALA A 566 21.48 20.09 -5.20
CA ALA A 566 22.92 20.13 -5.45
C ALA A 566 23.33 20.59 -6.87
N LYS A 567 22.38 20.65 -7.83
CA LYS A 567 22.63 21.20 -9.17
C LYS A 567 22.27 22.66 -9.31
N THR A 568 21.52 23.20 -8.35
CA THR A 568 21.11 24.60 -8.37
C THR A 568 22.32 25.50 -8.16
N THR A 569 22.42 26.55 -8.97
CA THR A 569 23.48 27.58 -8.89
C THR A 569 22.87 28.96 -8.65
N ALA A 570 23.69 29.94 -8.28
CA ALA A 570 23.25 31.32 -8.13
C ALA A 570 22.73 31.94 -9.46
N ALA A 571 23.02 31.33 -10.59
CA ALA A 571 22.51 31.79 -11.88
C ALA A 571 21.08 31.36 -12.18
N ASP A 572 20.58 30.33 -11.45
CA ASP A 572 19.25 29.76 -11.66
C ASP A 572 18.13 30.58 -10.99
N ASP A 573 18.47 31.33 -9.95
CA ASP A 573 17.48 32.16 -9.21
C ASP A 573 18.18 33.41 -8.62
N GLU A 574 17.68 34.58 -8.91
CA GLU A 574 18.22 35.88 -8.43
C GLU A 574 18.19 36.04 -6.90
N ALA A 575 17.33 35.26 -6.23
CA ALA A 575 17.30 35.23 -4.76
C ALA A 575 18.49 34.47 -4.15
N ILE A 576 19.24 33.70 -4.94
CA ILE A 576 20.39 32.91 -4.48
C ILE A 576 21.68 33.69 -4.78
N ALA A 577 22.37 34.14 -3.74
CA ALA A 577 23.65 34.84 -3.89
C ALA A 577 24.84 33.87 -4.04
N SER A 578 24.85 32.75 -3.30
CA SER A 578 25.89 31.71 -3.42
C SER A 578 25.48 30.41 -2.79
N ILE A 579 26.04 29.30 -3.29
CA ILE A 579 25.96 27.96 -2.69
C ILE A 579 27.40 27.41 -2.61
N ASP A 580 27.81 26.97 -1.42
CA ASP A 580 29.06 26.26 -1.14
C ASP A 580 28.70 24.94 -0.44
N ALA A 581 28.97 23.81 -1.08
CA ALA A 581 28.60 22.50 -0.59
C ALA A 581 29.39 22.08 0.70
N GLY A 582 30.52 22.74 1.00
CA GLY A 582 31.36 22.39 2.15
C GLY A 582 31.80 20.94 2.11
N SER A 583 31.45 20.17 3.13
CA SER A 583 31.72 18.71 3.21
C SER A 583 30.54 17.84 2.71
N PHE A 584 29.50 18.43 2.11
CA PHE A 584 28.34 17.70 1.56
C PHE A 584 28.47 17.54 0.03
N THR A 585 29.58 16.97 -0.42
CA THR A 585 29.94 16.89 -1.84
C THR A 585 29.47 15.64 -2.52
N GLU A 586 29.06 14.63 -1.75
CA GLU A 586 28.61 13.36 -2.30
C GLU A 586 27.13 13.39 -2.66
N THR A 587 26.71 12.38 -3.44
CA THR A 587 25.32 12.18 -3.82
C THR A 587 24.83 10.84 -3.27
N ASP A 588 23.74 10.86 -2.51
CA ASP A 588 23.09 9.66 -2.01
C ASP A 588 22.18 9.05 -3.08
N SER A 589 22.57 7.91 -3.62
CA SER A 589 21.75 7.16 -4.59
C SER A 589 20.65 6.31 -3.91
N ALA A 590 20.71 6.16 -2.58
CA ALA A 590 19.75 5.38 -1.81
C ALA A 590 18.68 6.25 -1.16
N THR A 591 18.17 7.25 -1.86
CA THR A 591 16.92 7.94 -1.53
C THR A 591 15.73 7.11 -2.02
N GLY A 592 14.52 7.36 -1.55
CA GLY A 592 13.33 6.71 -2.12
C GLY A 592 13.28 6.87 -3.65
N SER A 593 12.62 5.94 -4.32
CA SER A 593 12.52 5.95 -5.78
C SER A 593 11.07 5.82 -6.25
N PHE A 594 10.77 6.40 -7.41
CA PHE A 594 9.49 6.23 -8.06
C PHE A 594 9.30 4.77 -8.47
N GLN A 595 8.19 4.17 -8.08
CA GLN A 595 7.83 2.80 -8.47
C GLN A 595 7.45 2.74 -9.95
N TYR A 596 7.02 3.86 -10.51
CA TYR A 596 6.57 4.00 -11.89
C TYR A 596 7.42 5.00 -12.67
N ALA A 597 7.17 5.08 -13.97
CA ALA A 597 7.97 5.94 -14.85
C ALA A 597 7.77 7.43 -14.51
N TYR A 598 8.77 8.03 -13.90
CA TYR A 598 8.90 9.46 -13.76
C TYR A 598 9.82 9.98 -14.88
N ASN A 599 9.36 10.94 -15.67
CA ASN A 599 10.08 11.44 -16.85
C ASN A 599 10.61 10.31 -17.76
N GLY A 600 9.82 9.25 -17.96
CA GLY A 600 10.18 8.08 -18.78
C GLY A 600 11.16 7.09 -18.11
N LYS A 601 11.56 7.31 -16.85
CA LYS A 601 12.50 6.45 -16.12
C LYS A 601 11.79 5.75 -14.95
N LYS A 602 11.61 4.46 -15.05
CA LYS A 602 11.15 3.62 -13.92
C LYS A 602 12.28 3.53 -12.88
N GLY A 603 11.92 3.62 -11.60
CA GLY A 603 12.88 3.55 -10.50
C GLY A 603 13.79 4.76 -10.36
N ALA A 604 13.43 5.90 -10.97
CA ALA A 604 14.16 7.15 -10.76
C ALA A 604 14.14 7.54 -9.27
N ALA A 605 15.29 7.99 -8.75
CA ALA A 605 15.38 8.49 -7.39
C ALA A 605 14.46 9.72 -7.20
N TRP A 606 13.84 9.87 -6.02
CA TRP A 606 12.97 11.01 -5.74
C TRP A 606 13.71 12.35 -5.76
N PHE A 607 14.93 12.35 -5.24
CA PHE A 607 15.82 13.50 -5.19
C PHE A 607 17.21 13.06 -5.64
N PRO A 608 17.44 12.94 -6.96
CA PRO A 608 18.72 12.45 -7.50
C PRO A 608 19.87 13.44 -7.29
N ASP A 609 19.55 14.72 -7.16
CA ASP A 609 20.51 15.81 -7.07
C ASP A 609 20.52 16.35 -5.65
N ASN A 610 20.98 15.51 -4.69
CA ASN A 610 21.02 15.81 -3.27
C ASN A 610 22.45 16.08 -2.79
N TRP A 611 22.58 16.67 -1.60
CA TRP A 611 23.86 16.83 -0.91
C TRP A 611 24.02 15.76 0.16
N MET A 612 25.06 14.96 0.06
CA MET A 612 25.39 13.99 1.09
C MET A 612 26.74 14.27 1.72
N HIS A 613 26.80 14.26 3.04
CA HIS A 613 28.00 14.11 3.84
C HIS A 613 28.27 12.62 4.03
N ASP A 614 29.49 12.15 3.72
CA ASP A 614 29.91 10.77 3.96
C ASP A 614 30.76 10.63 5.23
N GLU A 615 31.31 9.43 5.47
CA GLU A 615 32.13 9.11 6.63
C GLU A 615 33.55 9.72 6.56
N GLU A 616 33.97 10.25 5.41
CA GLU A 616 35.31 10.79 5.14
C GLU A 616 35.32 12.34 5.06
N GLY A 617 34.17 12.98 4.99
CA GLY A 617 33.97 14.33 4.45
C GLY A 617 34.37 15.52 5.33
N GLY A 618 34.79 15.36 6.60
CA GLY A 618 35.11 16.49 7.50
C GLY A 618 33.87 17.27 7.97
N ASN A 619 34.06 18.53 8.45
CA ASN A 619 32.95 19.28 9.05
C ASN A 619 32.83 20.75 8.52
N ASN A 620 33.11 20.95 7.22
CA ASN A 620 32.85 22.25 6.60
C ASN A 620 31.33 22.34 6.29
N ALA A 621 30.72 23.46 6.68
CA ALA A 621 29.29 23.65 6.46
C ALA A 621 28.92 23.72 4.96
N LEU A 622 27.81 23.09 4.56
CA LEU A 622 27.10 23.50 3.37
C LEU A 622 26.51 24.88 3.67
N THR A 623 26.95 25.90 2.92
CA THR A 623 26.58 27.30 3.15
C THR A 623 25.79 27.84 1.95
N ILE A 624 24.64 28.40 2.21
CA ILE A 624 23.79 29.04 1.19
C ILE A 624 23.52 30.48 1.64
N LYS A 625 23.72 31.43 0.74
CA LYS A 625 23.28 32.81 0.93
C LYS A 625 22.11 33.07 -0.01
N ALA A 626 20.95 33.36 0.57
CA ALA A 626 19.73 33.59 -0.20
C ALA A 626 18.82 34.62 0.46
N THR A 627 18.09 35.36 -0.38
CA THR A 627 17.01 36.25 0.07
C THR A 627 15.72 35.45 0.14
N CYS A 628 15.22 35.23 1.35
CA CYS A 628 14.01 34.43 1.58
C CYS A 628 13.29 34.86 2.86
N LYS A 629 12.05 34.45 3.00
CA LYS A 629 11.23 34.60 4.23
C LYS A 629 10.82 33.25 4.83
N THR A 630 10.82 32.19 4.05
CA THR A 630 10.52 30.83 4.47
C THR A 630 11.63 29.89 4.07
N LEU A 631 11.99 28.97 4.97
CA LEU A 631 13.04 27.99 4.73
C LEU A 631 12.64 26.63 5.27
N MET A 632 12.64 25.63 4.39
CA MET A 632 12.27 24.26 4.65
C MET A 632 13.39 23.32 4.19
N PHE A 633 13.75 22.34 5.00
CA PHE A 633 14.72 21.30 4.66
C PHE A 633 14.00 19.98 4.45
N VAL A 634 14.23 19.34 3.31
CA VAL A 634 13.89 17.94 3.09
C VAL A 634 15.14 17.11 3.28
N TYR A 635 15.13 16.23 4.26
CA TYR A 635 16.29 15.39 4.59
C TYR A 635 15.89 13.93 4.74
N LYS A 636 16.85 13.04 4.54
CA LYS A 636 16.65 11.60 4.56
C LYS A 636 16.55 11.07 5.97
N LEU A 637 15.60 10.14 6.19
CA LEU A 637 15.54 9.24 7.33
C LEU A 637 16.00 7.85 6.94
N SER A 638 17.02 7.32 7.61
CA SER A 638 17.56 5.98 7.38
C SER A 638 17.57 5.17 8.68
N ASN A 639 17.31 3.87 8.60
CA ASN A 639 17.47 2.95 9.73
C ASN A 639 18.91 2.45 9.90
N SER A 640 19.83 2.88 9.05
CA SER A 640 21.25 2.58 9.21
C SER A 640 21.86 3.47 10.28
N LYS A 641 22.58 2.87 11.24
CA LYS A 641 23.31 3.56 12.30
C LYS A 641 24.53 4.35 11.79
N THR A 642 24.89 4.22 10.52
CA THR A 642 25.90 5.04 9.86
C THR A 642 25.43 6.47 9.63
N PHE A 643 24.09 6.73 9.68
CA PHE A 643 23.55 8.09 9.61
C PHE A 643 23.58 8.77 10.97
N GLY A 644 24.06 10.01 10.97
CA GLY A 644 24.16 10.88 12.14
C GLY A 644 23.16 12.02 12.12
N SER A 645 23.50 13.08 12.82
CA SER A 645 22.70 14.30 12.93
C SER A 645 23.44 15.49 12.32
N ALA A 646 22.69 16.45 11.77
CA ALA A 646 23.21 17.72 11.29
C ALA A 646 22.52 18.88 12.00
N ASP A 647 23.29 19.93 12.24
CA ASP A 647 22.83 21.18 12.85
C ASP A 647 22.54 22.22 11.77
N VAL A 648 21.45 22.94 11.95
CA VAL A 648 20.99 24.03 11.08
C VAL A 648 21.20 25.36 11.76
N TYR A 649 21.90 26.28 11.08
CA TYR A 649 22.10 27.65 11.53
C TYR A 649 21.52 28.61 10.48
N ILE A 650 20.98 29.72 10.94
CA ILE A 650 20.58 30.87 10.10
C ILE A 650 21.17 32.10 10.76
N ASP A 651 21.98 32.85 10.01
CA ASP A 651 22.71 34.05 10.50
C ASP A 651 23.52 33.78 11.76
N GLY A 652 24.20 32.64 11.79
CA GLY A 652 25.01 32.18 12.94
C GLY A 652 24.19 31.66 14.14
N VAL A 653 22.85 31.71 14.08
CA VAL A 653 22.00 31.26 15.18
C VAL A 653 21.50 29.84 14.88
N LYS A 654 21.77 28.89 15.75
CA LYS A 654 21.32 27.52 15.69
C LYS A 654 19.77 27.46 15.74
N LYS A 655 19.13 26.93 14.70
CA LYS A 655 17.67 26.75 14.62
C LYS A 655 17.23 25.33 15.03
N GLY A 656 18.08 24.32 14.82
CA GLY A 656 17.72 22.95 15.17
C GLY A 656 18.82 21.94 14.91
N THR A 657 18.58 20.71 15.34
CA THR A 657 19.37 19.53 15.02
C THR A 657 18.46 18.51 14.33
N LEU A 658 18.85 18.04 13.16
CA LEU A 658 18.13 17.08 12.35
C LEU A 658 18.79 15.72 12.52
N SER A 659 18.02 14.67 12.84
CA SER A 659 18.53 13.30 12.91
C SER A 659 18.28 12.59 11.60
N GLY A 660 19.32 12.16 10.90
CA GLY A 660 19.24 11.31 9.71
C GLY A 660 18.99 9.84 10.06
N TYR A 661 19.22 9.45 11.33
CA TYR A 661 18.90 8.12 11.83
C TYR A 661 17.50 8.07 12.45
N ASP A 662 16.69 7.12 12.00
CA ASP A 662 15.43 6.73 12.62
C ASP A 662 15.26 5.22 12.46
N SER A 663 14.96 4.48 13.53
CA SER A 663 14.79 3.01 13.48
C SER A 663 13.66 2.54 12.55
N SER A 664 12.75 3.42 12.18
CA SER A 664 11.67 3.20 11.21
C SER A 664 11.93 3.86 9.85
N GLY A 665 13.10 4.51 9.69
CA GLY A 665 13.50 5.15 8.43
C GLY A 665 13.74 4.13 7.32
N TRP A 666 13.19 4.40 6.15
CA TRP A 666 13.32 3.56 4.96
C TRP A 666 13.86 4.37 3.76
N ASN A 667 14.76 5.30 4.03
CA ASN A 667 15.32 6.26 3.08
C ASN A 667 14.29 7.30 2.59
N ASN A 668 13.26 7.52 3.38
CA ASN A 668 12.18 8.49 3.09
C ASN A 668 12.59 9.91 3.48
N GLY A 669 11.94 10.88 2.85
CA GLY A 669 12.10 12.30 3.15
C GLY A 669 11.33 12.71 4.41
N LYS A 670 11.94 13.61 5.20
CA LYS A 670 11.30 14.33 6.30
C LYS A 670 11.53 15.81 6.14
N VAL A 671 10.52 16.61 6.52
CA VAL A 671 10.62 18.08 6.45
C VAL A 671 10.92 18.67 7.80
N TYR A 672 11.78 19.67 7.82
CA TYR A 672 12.02 20.59 8.93
C TYR A 672 11.82 22.02 8.45
N VAL A 673 10.93 22.77 9.10
CA VAL A 673 10.73 24.20 8.86
C VAL A 673 11.68 24.96 9.77
N ALA A 674 12.67 25.58 9.20
CA ALA A 674 13.70 26.32 9.97
C ALA A 674 13.33 27.78 10.22
N MET A 675 12.57 28.37 9.30
CA MET A 675 12.20 29.78 9.37
C MET A 675 10.88 30.04 8.63
N THR A 676 10.08 30.94 9.17
CA THR A 676 8.97 31.61 8.50
C THR A 676 8.93 33.04 9.02
N GLU A 677 9.08 34.03 8.13
CA GLU A 677 9.10 35.45 8.44
C GLU A 677 8.11 36.19 7.56
N ASP A 678 7.70 37.39 7.97
CA ASP A 678 6.73 38.18 7.23
C ASP A 678 7.32 38.79 5.96
N LYS A 679 8.62 39.06 5.94
CA LYS A 679 9.35 39.72 4.86
C LYS A 679 10.59 38.95 4.49
N ALA A 680 10.89 38.90 3.20
CA ALA A 680 12.13 38.36 2.73
C ALA A 680 13.31 39.26 3.13
N ALA A 681 14.40 38.65 3.58
CA ALA A 681 15.68 39.25 3.85
C ALA A 681 16.80 38.32 3.39
N GLU A 682 18.01 38.86 3.21
CA GLU A 682 19.19 38.04 2.92
C GLU A 682 19.60 37.29 4.20
N HIS A 683 19.76 35.98 4.08
CA HIS A 683 20.18 35.09 5.14
C HIS A 683 21.39 34.27 4.74
N THR A 684 22.26 34.01 5.70
CA THR A 684 23.32 33.01 5.62
C THR A 684 22.84 31.75 6.31
N ILE A 685 22.66 30.68 5.51
CA ILE A 685 22.15 29.38 5.94
C ILE A 685 23.32 28.42 6.00
N GLU A 686 23.58 27.81 7.15
CA GLU A 686 24.67 26.86 7.33
C GLU A 686 24.15 25.55 7.86
N LEU A 687 24.56 24.46 7.21
CA LEU A 687 24.23 23.09 7.56
C LEU A 687 25.54 22.34 7.79
N LYS A 688 25.75 21.79 8.97
CA LYS A 688 26.97 21.05 9.30
C LYS A 688 26.67 19.84 10.16
N MET A 689 27.54 18.85 10.13
CA MET A 689 27.40 17.71 10.99
C MET A 689 27.45 18.19 12.47
N LYS A 690 26.59 17.55 13.28
CA LYS A 690 26.60 17.81 14.72
C LYS A 690 27.90 17.32 15.33
N ASP A 691 28.40 18.06 16.35
CA ASP A 691 29.59 17.67 17.09
C ASP A 691 29.49 16.22 17.61
N GLY A 692 30.44 15.37 17.22
CA GLY A 692 30.51 13.96 17.51
C GLY A 692 29.81 13.04 16.47
N ASP A 693 29.26 13.61 15.41
CA ASP A 693 28.68 12.88 14.25
C ASP A 693 29.44 13.17 12.93
N GLU A 694 30.66 13.79 13.00
CA GLU A 694 31.46 14.25 11.85
C GLU A 694 31.91 13.10 10.95
N GLU A 695 31.99 11.87 11.47
CA GLU A 695 32.33 10.65 10.71
C GLU A 695 31.09 9.85 10.31
N LYS A 696 29.91 10.49 10.28
CA LYS A 696 28.64 9.83 9.89
C LYS A 696 28.05 10.44 8.63
N LYS A 697 27.17 9.66 7.98
CA LYS A 697 26.42 10.10 6.81
C LYS A 697 25.26 10.99 7.19
N PHE A 698 24.99 11.97 6.34
CA PHE A 698 23.76 12.75 6.38
C PHE A 698 23.40 13.21 4.96
N THR A 699 22.10 13.17 4.61
CA THR A 699 21.63 13.57 3.27
C THR A 699 20.58 14.67 3.38
N PHE A 700 20.86 15.84 2.83
CA PHE A 700 19.87 16.84 2.49
C PHE A 700 19.35 16.56 1.09
N MET A 701 18.07 16.23 0.98
CA MET A 701 17.44 15.86 -0.29
C MET A 701 17.13 17.10 -1.15
N ALA A 702 16.61 18.14 -0.49
CA ALA A 702 16.25 19.42 -1.13
C ALA A 702 16.01 20.48 -0.07
N ILE A 703 16.01 21.73 -0.47
CA ILE A 703 15.68 22.90 0.35
C ILE A 703 14.59 23.67 -0.34
N GLY A 704 13.48 23.93 0.37
CA GLY A 704 12.40 24.79 -0.08
C GLY A 704 12.52 26.19 0.47
N PHE A 705 12.35 27.22 -0.35
CA PHE A 705 12.43 28.63 0.05
C PHE A 705 11.50 29.52 -0.78
N ASN A 706 11.13 30.68 -0.27
CA ASN A 706 10.43 31.74 -1.01
C ASN A 706 10.73 33.13 -0.50
#